data_5743016ac3dc07dad7268ae3912ad05c
#
_entry.id   5743016ac3dc07dad7268ae3912ad05c
#
_cell.length_a   1.000
_cell.length_b   1.000
_cell.length_c   1.000
_cell.angle_alpha   90.00
_cell.angle_beta   90.00
_cell.angle_gamma   90.00
#
_symmetry.space_group_name_H-M   'P 1'
#
loop_
_entity.id
_entity.type
_entity.pdbx_description
1 polymer ?
#
loop_
_entity_poly.entity_id
_entity_poly.type
_entity_poly.pdbx_seq_one_letter_code
_entity_poly.pdbx_strand_id
1 'polypeptide(L)'
;MKSNKKRIIFVLAILTMAIVLSFVFVACDKTDGKDPGDKDLIEPPKKELSASEIYSQVNPSVAFVLIENLSGYSSGSGFFIDSNGTLITNYHVIDDGLSGAIQLYDGTVATIDSVIGYDKNLDIAILSTSAKNTSPVKIADSIIQIGETVYAIGYPEAFKLGFSSSTFTSGMVSMNRSIEGYSYIQSTVNITHGNSGGALINKYGEVVGITTSGITYANIDYMNLSIPIQRIDTVSRTANEPLVIVTRRKYPVYATFYSDGAKYTTQTLSYEGRASVPTAPVKAGYTLDGWYTDNSFTEKFDFNKKITSDVSIYAKWSVTTYTIDYNLNSGSWNGSSPSTTYTLNDCGYALPVPTREGYIFEGWKNLSGNFISNYPDVNHLRNLSLYASWVEGTEGLMFSTYYTNYVSVTGYNGNADNVVIPKTYRGIPVKIIKDSAFSFQTRIKSVTIPDSVTSIGQEAFVGCTGLMSVTIGNGVTSIGDYAFNDCTGLTSIAIPDGVTSIGWSAFKGCTGLTSITIPNNVTSIGTEAFRGCTGLTSVTMGNSVTSIGGGAFYGCTGLTSIAIPDGVTSIGGAAFRDCTGLTSVTIGNGVTSIGGSAFDGCTGLTSITFNGTMAQWNAISKGNYWKSGVPATEVVCTDGKVSI
;
A
#
# COMPACT_ATOMS: atom_id res chain seq x y z
N MET A 1 -10.13 17.75 32.63
CA MET A 1 -9.20 18.24 33.68
C MET A 1 -9.53 19.60 34.32
N LYS A 2 -10.27 20.53 33.69
CA LYS A 2 -10.63 21.82 34.30
C LYS A 2 -11.84 21.75 35.25
N SER A 3 -12.66 20.71 35.19
CA SER A 3 -13.87 20.57 36.04
C SER A 3 -13.58 20.06 37.47
N ASN A 4 -12.54 19.24 37.64
CA ASN A 4 -12.27 18.63 38.96
C ASN A 4 -11.53 19.55 39.94
N LYS A 5 -10.73 20.51 39.44
CA LYS A 5 -10.10 21.51 40.34
C LYS A 5 -11.09 22.39 41.07
N LYS A 6 -12.26 22.67 40.48
CA LYS A 6 -13.30 23.47 41.15
C LYS A 6 -14.06 22.71 42.26
N ARG A 7 -14.16 21.38 42.17
CA ARG A 7 -14.84 20.55 43.19
C ARG A 7 -13.96 20.32 44.42
N ILE A 8 -12.66 20.11 44.24
CA ILE A 8 -11.70 19.99 45.36
C ILE A 8 -11.63 21.29 46.15
N ILE A 9 -11.62 22.44 45.45
CA ILE A 9 -11.63 23.76 46.11
C ILE A 9 -12.94 23.98 46.87
N PHE A 10 -14.08 23.42 46.43
CA PHE A 10 -15.36 23.58 47.09
C PHE A 10 -15.47 22.73 48.38
N VAL A 11 -14.96 21.52 48.40
CA VAL A 11 -14.89 20.65 49.60
C VAL A 11 -13.88 21.20 50.61
N LEU A 12 -12.72 21.69 50.16
CA LEU A 12 -11.72 22.37 50.99
C LEU A 12 -12.22 23.73 51.51
N ALA A 13 -13.03 24.47 50.74
CA ALA A 13 -13.57 25.78 51.19
C ALA A 13 -14.62 25.65 52.31
N ILE A 14 -15.35 24.54 52.39
CA ILE A 14 -16.28 24.27 53.48
C ILE A 14 -15.51 23.94 54.78
N LEU A 15 -14.29 23.37 54.66
CA LEU A 15 -13.43 23.03 55.78
C LEU A 15 -12.55 24.21 56.30
N THR A 16 -12.31 25.26 55.49
CA THR A 16 -11.40 26.37 55.86
C THR A 16 -12.07 27.54 56.59
N MET A 17 -13.38 27.49 56.87
CA MET A 17 -14.10 28.61 57.49
C MET A 17 -14.00 28.65 59.02
N ALA A 18 -13.18 27.82 59.66
CA ALA A 18 -13.06 27.67 61.08
C ALA A 18 -11.71 28.08 61.71
N ILE A 19 -10.84 28.81 60.97
CA ILE A 19 -9.55 29.21 61.57
C ILE A 19 -9.40 30.72 61.57
N VAL A 20 -9.76 31.35 62.71
CA VAL A 20 -9.09 32.58 63.20
C VAL A 20 -9.10 32.57 64.74
N LEU A 21 -7.94 32.82 65.26
CA LEU A 21 -7.55 33.08 66.67
C LEU A 21 -7.02 31.91 67.51
N SER A 22 -5.72 31.87 67.63
CA SER A 22 -5.05 32.13 68.94
C SER A 22 -3.53 31.92 68.79
N PHE A 23 -2.81 33.00 69.01
CA PHE A 23 -1.35 33.02 69.24
C PHE A 23 -1.10 33.03 70.75
N VAL A 24 0.07 32.49 71.15
CA VAL A 24 1.02 33.09 72.09
C VAL A 24 1.63 32.19 73.17
N PHE A 25 2.94 32.08 73.10
CA PHE A 25 4.05 31.97 74.11
C PHE A 25 4.45 30.58 74.68
N VAL A 26 5.67 30.16 74.47
CA VAL A 26 7.03 30.43 74.94
C VAL A 26 7.35 29.74 76.30
N ALA A 27 8.39 29.02 76.55
CA ALA A 27 9.80 28.98 76.37
C ALA A 27 10.43 27.83 77.18
N CYS A 28 11.55 27.39 76.63
CA CYS A 28 12.81 26.97 77.24
C CYS A 28 12.90 26.60 78.75
N ASP A 29 13.49 25.46 79.08
CA ASP A 29 14.91 25.50 79.53
C ASP A 29 15.58 24.12 79.63
N LYS A 30 16.88 24.14 79.44
CA LYS A 30 17.84 23.04 79.52
C LYS A 30 18.19 22.74 80.96
N THR A 31 18.64 21.53 81.27
CA THR A 31 20.00 21.33 81.85
C THR A 31 20.36 19.84 82.00
N ASP A 32 21.63 19.58 81.74
CA ASP A 32 22.41 18.36 81.85
C ASP A 32 22.47 17.76 83.28
N GLY A 33 22.79 16.45 83.35
CA GLY A 33 23.37 15.84 84.52
C GLY A 33 23.46 14.33 84.55
N LYS A 34 24.68 13.82 84.44
CA LYS A 34 25.11 12.42 84.46
C LYS A 34 24.94 11.71 85.82
N ASP A 35 24.50 10.40 85.75
CA ASP A 35 25.16 9.14 86.24
C ASP A 35 25.34 8.96 87.79
N PRO A 36 25.56 7.74 88.30
CA PRO A 36 25.20 6.35 87.92
C PRO A 36 24.60 5.56 89.11
N GLY A 37 24.02 4.42 88.84
CA GLY A 37 23.68 3.44 89.86
C GLY A 37 22.64 2.43 89.47
N ASP A 38 23.12 1.32 89.02
CA ASP A 38 22.41 0.07 88.80
C ASP A 38 21.61 -0.32 90.10
N LYS A 39 20.31 -0.33 89.93
CA LYS A 39 19.36 -1.08 90.80
C LYS A 39 18.22 -1.49 89.90
N ASP A 40 17.95 -2.78 89.83
CA ASP A 40 16.72 -3.36 89.32
C ASP A 40 15.52 -2.53 89.83
N LEU A 41 15.13 -1.51 89.04
CA LEU A 41 13.89 -0.80 89.21
C LEU A 41 12.79 -1.70 88.66
N ILE A 42 12.12 -2.44 89.59
CA ILE A 42 10.79 -2.96 89.29
C ILE A 42 9.95 -1.70 89.01
N GLU A 43 9.64 -1.47 87.75
CA GLU A 43 8.69 -0.39 87.39
C GLU A 43 7.44 -0.55 88.25
N PRO A 44 6.89 0.53 88.83
CA PRO A 44 5.64 0.43 89.52
C PRO A 44 4.55 -0.09 88.62
N PRO A 45 3.61 -0.93 89.08
CA PRO A 45 2.55 -1.48 88.21
C PRO A 45 1.84 -0.33 87.51
N LYS A 46 1.73 -0.48 86.11
CA LYS A 46 1.02 0.54 85.32
C LYS A 46 -0.35 0.80 85.89
N LYS A 47 -0.68 2.07 86.11
CA LYS A 47 -2.02 2.48 86.65
C LYS A 47 -3.07 2.21 85.60
N GLU A 48 -4.12 1.44 85.91
CA GLU A 48 -5.32 1.32 85.10
C GLU A 48 -6.07 2.65 85.03
N LEU A 49 -6.48 3.05 83.81
CA LEU A 49 -7.22 4.25 83.52
C LEU A 49 -8.71 3.94 83.36
N SER A 50 -9.58 4.86 83.77
CA SER A 50 -10.99 4.78 83.44
C SER A 50 -11.22 4.98 81.93
N ALA A 51 -12.35 4.53 81.42
CA ALA A 51 -12.74 4.69 80.00
C ALA A 51 -12.73 6.19 79.59
N SER A 52 -13.13 7.11 80.50
CA SER A 52 -13.11 8.55 80.25
C SER A 52 -11.67 9.10 80.14
N GLU A 53 -10.76 8.63 81.04
CA GLU A 53 -9.36 9.04 81.03
C GLU A 53 -8.67 8.54 79.72
N ILE A 54 -8.95 7.29 79.34
CA ILE A 54 -8.41 6.70 78.07
C ILE A 54 -8.91 7.50 76.86
N TYR A 55 -10.21 7.79 76.80
CA TYR A 55 -10.76 8.59 75.72
C TYR A 55 -10.10 9.97 75.64
N SER A 56 -10.04 10.68 76.79
CA SER A 56 -9.45 12.03 76.85
C SER A 56 -7.97 12.04 76.44
N GLN A 57 -7.25 10.96 76.76
CA GLN A 57 -5.81 10.80 76.40
C GLN A 57 -5.60 10.48 74.93
N VAL A 58 -6.43 9.62 74.37
CA VAL A 58 -6.17 9.06 73.02
C VAL A 58 -6.91 9.78 71.88
N ASN A 59 -8.08 10.38 72.20
CA ASN A 59 -8.87 11.08 71.18
C ASN A 59 -8.08 12.16 70.42
N PRO A 60 -7.19 12.97 71.04
CA PRO A 60 -6.35 13.91 70.27
C PRO A 60 -5.38 13.30 69.28
N SER A 61 -5.10 11.99 69.41
CA SER A 61 -4.18 11.25 68.54
C SER A 61 -4.87 10.59 67.37
N VAL A 62 -6.21 10.60 67.29
CA VAL A 62 -6.98 9.91 66.24
C VAL A 62 -7.55 10.91 65.26
N ALA A 63 -7.49 10.59 63.98
CA ALA A 63 -7.97 11.44 62.91
C ALA A 63 -8.96 10.67 62.01
N PHE A 64 -9.93 11.41 61.45
CA PHE A 64 -10.72 10.96 60.30
C PHE A 64 -9.86 11.02 59.04
N VAL A 65 -9.92 10.01 58.22
CA VAL A 65 -9.19 9.90 56.93
C VAL A 65 -10.21 9.93 55.82
N LEU A 66 -10.04 10.86 54.88
CA LEU A 66 -10.84 10.97 53.66
C LEU A 66 -9.93 10.86 52.45
N ILE A 67 -10.24 9.95 51.55
CA ILE A 67 -9.48 9.68 50.33
C ILE A 67 -10.37 9.91 49.13
N GLU A 68 -9.92 10.72 48.19
CA GLU A 68 -10.48 10.80 46.84
C GLU A 68 -9.87 9.67 46.02
N ASN A 69 -10.69 8.83 45.40
CA ASN A 69 -10.25 7.71 44.57
C ASN A 69 -10.90 7.74 43.17
N LEU A 70 -10.57 6.77 42.30
CA LEU A 70 -11.08 6.72 40.95
C LEU A 70 -12.59 6.57 40.84
N SER A 71 -13.26 6.03 41.87
CA SER A 71 -14.70 5.78 41.90
C SER A 71 -15.49 6.77 42.75
N GLY A 72 -14.83 7.70 43.44
CA GLY A 72 -15.43 8.67 44.32
C GLY A 72 -14.62 8.93 45.60
N TYR A 73 -15.15 8.60 46.75
CA TYR A 73 -14.48 8.81 48.05
C TYR A 73 -14.54 7.55 48.91
N SER A 74 -13.43 7.26 49.58
CA SER A 74 -13.38 6.31 50.70
C SER A 74 -13.03 7.04 51.97
N SER A 75 -13.42 6.48 53.10
CA SER A 75 -13.13 7.06 54.41
C SER A 75 -12.80 6.00 55.44
N GLY A 76 -12.03 6.39 56.43
CA GLY A 76 -11.63 5.57 57.55
C GLY A 76 -11.10 6.40 58.69
N SER A 77 -10.40 5.75 59.56
CA SER A 77 -9.72 6.36 60.71
C SER A 77 -8.21 6.19 60.61
N GLY A 78 -7.47 6.96 61.36
CA GLY A 78 -6.03 6.79 61.52
C GLY A 78 -5.62 7.35 62.89
N PHE A 79 -4.39 7.04 63.33
CA PHE A 79 -3.84 7.61 64.55
C PHE A 79 -2.38 7.98 64.37
N PHE A 80 -1.95 9.03 65.08
CA PHE A 80 -0.58 9.52 64.99
C PHE A 80 0.38 8.74 65.88
N ILE A 81 1.55 8.41 65.35
CA ILE A 81 2.63 7.70 66.06
C ILE A 81 3.80 8.63 66.45
N ASP A 82 3.82 9.84 65.91
CA ASP A 82 4.80 10.86 66.24
C ASP A 82 4.17 12.27 66.21
N SER A 83 4.92 13.27 66.62
CA SER A 83 4.49 14.68 66.61
C SER A 83 4.66 15.37 65.25
N ASN A 84 5.21 14.68 64.25
CA ASN A 84 5.51 15.23 62.92
C ASN A 84 4.40 14.97 61.91
N GLY A 85 3.31 14.26 62.34
CA GLY A 85 2.18 13.96 61.48
C GLY A 85 2.27 12.59 60.77
N THR A 86 3.08 11.66 61.28
CA THR A 86 3.07 10.28 60.79
C THR A 86 1.83 9.57 61.27
N LEU A 87 0.96 9.16 60.36
CA LEU A 87 -0.35 8.56 60.63
C LEU A 87 -0.34 7.09 60.21
N ILE A 88 -0.91 6.23 61.08
CA ILE A 88 -1.20 4.83 60.74
C ILE A 88 -2.66 4.72 60.35
N THR A 89 -2.96 3.96 59.30
CA THR A 89 -4.31 3.57 58.88
C THR A 89 -4.28 2.19 58.18
N ASN A 90 -5.44 1.69 57.76
CA ASN A 90 -5.48 0.49 56.91
C ASN A 90 -5.09 0.79 55.44
N TYR A 91 -4.54 -0.20 54.78
CA TYR A 91 -4.23 -0.08 53.33
C TYR A 91 -5.51 0.09 52.52
N HIS A 92 -6.57 -0.68 52.78
CA HIS A 92 -7.83 -0.57 52.04
C HIS A 92 -8.50 0.82 52.14
N VAL A 93 -8.20 1.60 53.20
CA VAL A 93 -8.69 2.99 53.30
C VAL A 93 -8.08 3.89 52.26
N ILE A 94 -6.81 3.65 51.90
CA ILE A 94 -6.06 4.45 50.92
C ILE A 94 -6.03 3.81 49.53
N ASP A 95 -6.57 2.61 49.37
CA ASP A 95 -6.54 1.89 48.09
C ASP A 95 -7.26 2.66 46.97
N ASP A 96 -6.66 2.74 45.80
CA ASP A 96 -7.11 3.54 44.66
C ASP A 96 -7.14 5.08 44.93
N GLY A 97 -6.52 5.55 45.99
CA GLY A 97 -6.47 6.96 46.36
C GLY A 97 -5.67 7.81 45.39
N LEU A 98 -6.22 8.94 44.99
CA LEU A 98 -5.57 9.95 44.13
C LEU A 98 -5.05 11.12 44.96
N SER A 99 -5.82 11.48 45.99
CA SER A 99 -5.50 12.50 46.99
C SER A 99 -6.20 12.18 48.28
N GLY A 100 -5.77 12.79 49.39
CA GLY A 100 -6.42 12.60 50.69
C GLY A 100 -6.19 13.73 51.65
N ALA A 101 -7.10 13.81 52.62
CA ALA A 101 -7.02 14.73 53.73
C ALA A 101 -7.41 14.01 55.03
N ILE A 102 -6.95 14.54 56.13
CA ILE A 102 -7.32 14.09 57.45
C ILE A 102 -7.98 15.24 58.24
N GLN A 103 -8.88 14.89 59.11
CA GLN A 103 -9.43 15.85 60.07
C GLN A 103 -9.12 15.37 61.48
N LEU A 104 -8.54 16.24 62.27
CA LEU A 104 -8.17 16.02 63.66
C LEU A 104 -9.41 16.24 64.57
N TYR A 105 -9.29 15.81 65.81
CA TYR A 105 -10.37 15.91 66.87
C TYR A 105 -10.85 17.34 67.12
N ASP A 106 -10.01 18.35 66.91
CA ASP A 106 -10.30 19.78 67.10
C ASP A 106 -10.89 20.45 65.84
N GLY A 107 -11.12 19.67 64.79
CA GLY A 107 -11.62 20.14 63.48
C GLY A 107 -10.53 20.60 62.51
N THR A 108 -9.27 20.61 62.92
CA THR A 108 -8.14 20.96 62.04
C THR A 108 -8.07 19.98 60.88
N VAL A 109 -7.88 20.51 59.67
CA VAL A 109 -7.70 19.70 58.44
C VAL A 109 -6.26 19.76 57.97
N ALA A 110 -5.71 18.61 57.65
CA ALA A 110 -4.37 18.49 57.06
C ALA A 110 -4.40 17.59 55.80
N THR A 111 -3.44 17.78 54.91
CA THR A 111 -3.32 16.96 53.71
C THR A 111 -2.53 15.68 54.02
N ILE A 112 -2.78 14.63 53.24
CA ILE A 112 -1.89 13.49 53.15
C ILE A 112 -0.84 13.83 52.09
N ASP A 113 0.42 13.98 52.52
CA ASP A 113 1.50 14.44 51.69
C ASP A 113 2.12 13.26 50.89
N SER A 114 2.33 12.12 51.58
CA SER A 114 2.88 10.92 50.97
C SER A 114 2.53 9.64 51.71
N VAL A 115 2.68 8.52 51.04
CA VAL A 115 2.69 7.18 51.63
C VAL A 115 4.13 6.84 51.96
N ILE A 116 4.46 6.72 53.26
CA ILE A 116 5.81 6.36 53.74
C ILE A 116 6.09 4.87 53.49
N GLY A 117 5.07 4.06 53.72
CA GLY A 117 5.12 2.61 53.50
C GLY A 117 3.75 1.98 53.61
N TYR A 118 3.61 0.80 53.08
CA TYR A 118 2.39 0.00 53.21
C TYR A 118 2.65 -1.48 53.07
N ASP A 119 1.78 -2.28 53.62
CA ASP A 119 1.69 -3.72 53.36
C ASP A 119 0.23 -4.06 53.06
N LYS A 120 -0.01 -4.47 51.82
CA LYS A 120 -1.35 -4.79 51.35
C LYS A 120 -1.92 -6.06 52.00
N ASN A 121 -1.06 -7.04 52.28
CA ASN A 121 -1.49 -8.33 52.85
C ASN A 121 -1.78 -8.19 54.34
N LEU A 122 -1.06 -7.31 55.05
CA LEU A 122 -1.32 -6.96 56.43
C LEU A 122 -2.41 -5.89 56.61
N ASP A 123 -2.85 -5.28 55.51
CA ASP A 123 -3.81 -4.17 55.51
C ASP A 123 -3.33 -2.96 56.33
N ILE A 124 -2.05 -2.60 56.24
CA ILE A 124 -1.43 -1.47 56.99
C ILE A 124 -0.92 -0.43 55.99
N ALA A 125 -1.16 0.84 56.27
CA ALA A 125 -0.53 1.98 55.58
C ALA A 125 0.02 2.98 56.59
N ILE A 126 1.20 3.52 56.27
CA ILE A 126 1.90 4.56 57.04
C ILE A 126 1.97 5.80 56.17
N LEU A 127 1.40 6.89 56.62
CA LEU A 127 1.22 8.13 55.87
C LEU A 127 2.03 9.26 56.51
N SER A 128 2.59 10.12 55.65
CA SER A 128 3.04 11.45 56.04
C SER A 128 1.91 12.45 55.78
N THR A 129 1.64 13.30 56.76
CA THR A 129 0.63 14.36 56.64
C THR A 129 1.23 15.72 56.87
N SER A 130 0.54 16.77 56.44
CA SER A 130 0.93 18.16 56.71
C SER A 130 0.66 18.59 58.17
N ALA A 131 0.00 17.76 58.99
CA ALA A 131 -0.25 18.02 60.38
C ALA A 131 1.04 18.12 61.18
N LYS A 132 1.13 19.09 62.09
CA LYS A 132 2.28 19.33 62.97
C LYS A 132 1.82 19.44 64.40
N ASN A 133 2.73 19.16 65.33
CA ASN A 133 2.45 19.15 66.78
C ASN A 133 1.29 18.19 67.16
N THR A 134 1.23 17.07 66.42
CA THR A 134 0.26 16.02 66.69
C THR A 134 0.56 15.33 68.01
N SER A 135 -0.51 14.84 68.68
CA SER A 135 -0.36 14.04 69.90
C SER A 135 -0.13 12.58 69.52
N PRO A 136 1.05 11.98 69.72
CA PRO A 136 1.25 10.58 69.35
C PRO A 136 0.55 9.65 70.38
N VAL A 137 0.12 8.50 69.88
CA VAL A 137 -0.34 7.40 70.77
C VAL A 137 0.84 6.79 71.49
N LYS A 138 0.59 6.26 72.68
CA LYS A 138 1.52 5.37 73.36
C LYS A 138 1.31 3.94 72.81
N ILE A 139 2.34 3.31 72.26
CA ILE A 139 2.29 1.95 71.76
C ILE A 139 2.58 0.98 72.90
N ALA A 140 1.81 -0.11 72.99
CA ALA A 140 2.02 -1.14 73.99
C ALA A 140 3.25 -1.97 73.69
N ASP A 141 4.08 -2.23 74.69
CA ASP A 141 5.31 -3.03 74.60
C ASP A 141 5.03 -4.54 74.53
N SER A 142 3.84 -4.99 74.95
CA SER A 142 3.45 -6.39 75.05
C SER A 142 2.23 -6.73 74.23
N ILE A 143 2.12 -7.98 73.82
CA ILE A 143 0.93 -8.52 73.14
C ILE A 143 -0.18 -8.70 74.18
N ILE A 144 -1.36 -8.16 73.85
CA ILE A 144 -2.54 -8.20 74.70
C ILE A 144 -3.02 -9.65 74.87
N GLN A 145 -3.50 -9.98 76.10
CA GLN A 145 -3.94 -11.33 76.44
C GLN A 145 -5.46 -11.49 76.30
N ILE A 146 -5.90 -12.71 76.08
CA ILE A 146 -7.34 -13.06 76.05
C ILE A 146 -7.95 -12.75 77.40
N GLY A 147 -9.15 -12.12 77.40
CA GLY A 147 -9.87 -11.70 78.59
C GLY A 147 -9.55 -10.25 79.04
N GLU A 148 -8.54 -9.59 78.47
CA GLU A 148 -8.26 -8.19 78.80
C GLU A 148 -9.26 -7.24 78.18
N THR A 149 -9.61 -6.20 78.94
CA THR A 149 -10.47 -5.14 78.41
C THR A 149 -9.76 -4.29 77.40
N VAL A 150 -10.46 -4.01 76.31
CA VAL A 150 -9.98 -3.17 75.18
C VAL A 150 -11.04 -2.13 74.79
N TYR A 151 -10.57 -1.06 74.24
CA TYR A 151 -11.37 0.05 73.73
C TYR A 151 -10.99 0.31 72.28
N ALA A 152 -11.98 0.57 71.41
CA ALA A 152 -11.72 1.03 70.04
C ALA A 152 -12.15 2.47 69.87
N ILE A 153 -11.34 3.28 69.22
CA ILE A 153 -11.63 4.65 68.84
C ILE A 153 -11.43 4.89 67.39
N GLY A 154 -12.40 5.55 66.75
CA GLY A 154 -12.37 5.87 65.31
C GLY A 154 -13.55 6.75 64.90
N TYR A 155 -13.70 6.99 63.60
CA TYR A 155 -14.74 7.85 63.04
C TYR A 155 -15.69 7.06 62.12
N PRO A 156 -16.68 6.33 62.70
CA PRO A 156 -17.61 5.55 61.91
C PRO A 156 -18.56 6.46 61.11
N GLU A 157 -18.74 6.16 59.82
CA GLU A 157 -19.72 6.83 58.96
C GLU A 157 -19.73 8.37 59.01
N ALA A 158 -18.59 9.00 59.35
CA ALA A 158 -18.50 10.45 59.49
C ALA A 158 -19.00 11.23 58.27
N PHE A 159 -18.92 10.64 57.10
CA PHE A 159 -19.42 11.21 55.84
C PHE A 159 -20.96 11.33 55.80
N LYS A 160 -21.68 10.44 56.50
CA LYS A 160 -23.16 10.44 56.53
C LYS A 160 -23.73 11.26 57.71
N LEU A 161 -22.98 11.33 58.80
CA LEU A 161 -23.47 11.86 60.05
C LEU A 161 -22.98 13.29 60.38
N GLY A 162 -22.13 13.86 59.55
CA GLY A 162 -21.43 15.12 59.83
C GLY A 162 -20.16 14.89 60.66
N PHE A 163 -19.10 15.60 60.35
CA PHE A 163 -17.69 15.40 60.76
C PHE A 163 -17.40 15.63 62.27
N SER A 164 -18.31 15.39 63.17
CA SER A 164 -18.23 16.05 64.49
C SER A 164 -17.81 15.19 65.69
N SER A 165 -17.70 13.86 65.58
CA SER A 165 -17.26 13.08 66.76
C SER A 165 -16.71 11.69 66.45
N SER A 166 -15.61 11.34 67.11
CA SER A 166 -15.12 9.97 67.21
C SER A 166 -16.06 9.11 68.04
N THR A 167 -16.13 7.81 67.70
CA THR A 167 -16.80 6.84 68.56
C THR A 167 -15.78 6.14 69.45
N PHE A 168 -16.21 5.83 70.69
CA PHE A 168 -15.40 5.10 71.65
C PHE A 168 -16.22 3.96 72.20
N THR A 169 -15.78 2.73 71.93
CA THR A 169 -16.48 1.49 72.30
C THR A 169 -15.58 0.61 73.13
N SER A 170 -16.15 -0.19 74.05
CA SER A 170 -15.39 -1.09 74.91
C SER A 170 -15.79 -2.57 74.70
N GLY A 171 -14.90 -3.44 75.01
CA GLY A 171 -15.10 -4.89 74.95
C GLY A 171 -13.90 -5.65 75.53
N MET A 172 -13.80 -6.91 75.25
CA MET A 172 -12.70 -7.76 75.73
C MET A 172 -12.06 -8.48 74.56
N VAL A 173 -10.77 -8.81 74.63
CA VAL A 173 -10.09 -9.73 73.73
C VAL A 173 -10.66 -11.11 73.89
N SER A 174 -11.27 -11.64 72.85
CA SER A 174 -11.92 -12.95 72.86
C SER A 174 -10.99 -14.06 72.33
N MET A 175 -10.07 -13.73 71.43
CA MET A 175 -9.15 -14.70 70.82
C MET A 175 -8.00 -14.00 70.10
N ASN A 176 -6.83 -14.63 70.09
CA ASN A 176 -5.78 -14.33 69.12
C ASN A 176 -5.90 -15.32 67.94
N ARG A 177 -6.24 -14.85 66.76
CA ARG A 177 -6.59 -15.66 65.59
C ARG A 177 -5.50 -15.56 64.53
N SER A 178 -5.21 -16.68 63.88
CA SER A 178 -4.37 -16.71 62.69
C SER A 178 -5.25 -16.98 61.46
N ILE A 179 -5.20 -16.09 60.48
CA ILE A 179 -5.92 -16.19 59.20
C ILE A 179 -4.86 -16.04 58.10
N GLU A 180 -4.75 -17.04 57.22
CA GLU A 180 -3.76 -17.09 56.13
C GLU A 180 -2.30 -16.82 56.54
N GLY A 181 -1.95 -17.25 57.78
CA GLY A 181 -0.61 -17.03 58.32
C GLY A 181 -0.41 -15.67 59.00
N TYR A 182 -1.41 -14.79 59.00
CA TYR A 182 -1.37 -13.50 59.69
C TYR A 182 -2.11 -13.56 61.00
N SER A 183 -1.54 -12.92 62.05
CA SER A 183 -2.13 -12.91 63.39
C SER A 183 -3.04 -11.70 63.55
N TYR A 184 -4.22 -11.89 64.13
CA TYR A 184 -5.23 -10.88 64.44
C TYR A 184 -5.68 -10.99 65.87
N ILE A 185 -6.07 -9.85 66.45
CA ILE A 185 -6.74 -9.76 67.75
C ILE A 185 -8.25 -9.76 67.48
N GLN A 186 -8.96 -10.79 67.91
CA GLN A 186 -10.41 -10.81 67.89
C GLN A 186 -10.94 -10.29 69.23
N SER A 187 -11.86 -9.34 69.16
CA SER A 187 -12.47 -8.75 70.37
C SER A 187 -13.98 -8.65 70.28
N THR A 188 -14.63 -8.40 71.37
CA THR A 188 -16.06 -8.12 71.43
C THR A 188 -16.40 -6.62 71.28
N VAL A 189 -15.38 -5.80 71.00
CA VAL A 189 -15.53 -4.37 70.67
C VAL A 189 -16.31 -4.21 69.37
N ASN A 190 -17.33 -3.37 69.37
CA ASN A 190 -18.07 -3.11 68.11
C ASN A 190 -17.24 -2.24 67.19
N ILE A 191 -16.77 -2.87 66.08
CA ILE A 191 -16.05 -2.21 65.00
C ILE A 191 -16.98 -2.12 63.79
N THR A 192 -17.32 -0.88 63.38
CA THR A 192 -18.20 -0.59 62.23
C THR A 192 -17.43 0.06 61.09
N HIS A 193 -18.07 0.16 59.91
CA HIS A 193 -17.49 0.91 58.77
C HIS A 193 -17.10 2.32 59.17
N GLY A 194 -15.87 2.75 58.83
CA GLY A 194 -15.29 4.03 59.24
C GLY A 194 -14.35 3.93 60.44
N ASN A 195 -14.50 2.92 61.31
CA ASN A 195 -13.52 2.66 62.35
C ASN A 195 -12.23 2.02 61.85
N SER A 196 -12.22 1.47 60.60
CA SER A 196 -11.02 0.90 59.96
C SER A 196 -9.87 1.88 60.02
N GLY A 197 -8.71 1.41 60.49
CA GLY A 197 -7.50 2.20 60.68
C GLY A 197 -7.42 2.90 62.02
N GLY A 198 -8.49 2.85 62.86
CA GLY A 198 -8.52 3.41 64.20
C GLY A 198 -7.70 2.59 65.20
N ALA A 199 -7.59 3.08 66.42
CA ALA A 199 -6.79 2.45 67.47
C ALA A 199 -7.61 1.48 68.33
N LEU A 200 -7.06 0.27 68.54
CA LEU A 200 -7.46 -0.63 69.62
C LEU A 200 -6.55 -0.41 70.83
N ILE A 201 -7.11 -0.14 72.01
CA ILE A 201 -6.41 0.44 73.14
C ILE A 201 -6.61 -0.49 74.35
N ASN A 202 -5.60 -0.68 75.20
CA ASN A 202 -5.66 -1.43 76.41
C ASN A 202 -6.14 -0.52 77.59
N LYS A 203 -6.38 -1.09 78.79
CA LYS A 203 -6.79 -0.38 80.01
C LYS A 203 -5.74 0.61 80.56
N TYR A 204 -4.56 0.68 79.99
CA TYR A 204 -3.50 1.63 80.35
C TYR A 204 -3.40 2.82 79.36
N GLY A 205 -4.32 2.90 78.38
CA GLY A 205 -4.30 3.95 77.33
C GLY A 205 -3.24 3.72 76.23
N GLU A 206 -2.75 2.51 76.12
CA GLU A 206 -1.75 2.16 75.12
C GLU A 206 -2.39 1.41 73.94
N VAL A 207 -1.96 1.75 72.69
CA VAL A 207 -2.46 1.11 71.49
C VAL A 207 -1.87 -0.30 71.36
N VAL A 208 -2.71 -1.31 71.24
CA VAL A 208 -2.41 -2.73 71.09
C VAL A 208 -2.68 -3.26 69.66
N GLY A 209 -3.49 -2.52 68.89
CA GLY A 209 -3.82 -2.93 67.54
C GLY A 209 -4.43 -1.83 66.68
N ILE A 210 -4.54 -2.12 65.38
CA ILE A 210 -5.21 -1.30 64.39
C ILE A 210 -6.54 -1.97 64.05
N THR A 211 -7.67 -1.25 64.24
CA THR A 211 -9.00 -1.81 63.93
C THR A 211 -9.18 -2.00 62.45
N THR A 212 -9.76 -3.14 62.03
CA THR A 212 -10.09 -3.39 60.61
C THR A 212 -11.48 -4.01 60.49
N SER A 213 -12.34 -3.42 59.64
CA SER A 213 -13.74 -3.86 59.44
C SER A 213 -13.95 -4.67 58.16
N GLY A 214 -12.86 -5.04 57.46
CA GLY A 214 -12.96 -5.47 56.08
C GLY A 214 -12.60 -6.94 55.78
N ILE A 215 -12.37 -7.78 56.80
CA ILE A 215 -11.99 -9.18 56.53
C ILE A 215 -13.27 -10.02 56.47
N THR A 216 -13.88 -10.12 55.29
CA THR A 216 -14.94 -11.07 54.95
C THR A 216 -14.32 -12.36 54.49
N TYR A 217 -14.28 -13.38 55.34
CA TYR A 217 -13.98 -14.75 54.94
C TYR A 217 -15.27 -15.54 54.68
N ALA A 218 -15.29 -16.27 53.56
CA ALA A 218 -16.33 -17.15 53.11
C ALA A 218 -17.32 -17.61 54.20
N ASN A 219 -18.50 -16.95 54.28
CA ASN A 219 -19.64 -17.33 55.13
C ASN A 219 -19.49 -17.17 56.67
N ILE A 220 -18.60 -16.33 57.17
CA ILE A 220 -18.54 -15.99 58.58
C ILE A 220 -18.90 -14.52 58.76
N ASP A 221 -20.12 -14.25 59.28
CA ASP A 221 -20.60 -12.92 59.56
C ASP A 221 -19.77 -12.24 60.69
N TYR A 222 -19.33 -10.99 60.38
CA TYR A 222 -18.86 -9.94 61.29
C TYR A 222 -17.94 -10.36 62.44
N MET A 223 -16.65 -10.61 62.16
CA MET A 223 -15.63 -10.68 63.18
C MET A 223 -15.01 -9.30 63.41
N ASN A 224 -15.08 -8.80 64.65
CA ASN A 224 -14.36 -7.60 65.04
C ASN A 224 -12.87 -7.94 65.22
N LEU A 225 -12.09 -7.70 64.14
CA LEU A 225 -10.66 -7.99 64.09
C LEU A 225 -9.85 -6.71 64.20
N SER A 226 -8.67 -6.85 64.78
CA SER A 226 -7.64 -5.80 64.78
C SER A 226 -6.28 -6.41 64.48
N ILE A 227 -5.46 -5.65 63.79
CA ILE A 227 -4.09 -6.05 63.45
C ILE A 227 -3.20 -5.71 64.62
N PRO A 228 -2.38 -6.64 65.17
CA PRO A 228 -1.49 -6.32 66.28
C PRO A 228 -0.54 -5.19 65.93
N ILE A 229 -0.41 -4.21 66.86
CA ILE A 229 0.34 -2.96 66.59
C ILE A 229 1.81 -3.21 66.24
N GLN A 230 2.43 -4.26 66.76
CA GLN A 230 3.84 -4.62 66.49
C GLN A 230 4.07 -4.93 65.01
N ARG A 231 3.02 -5.16 64.20
CA ARG A 231 3.13 -5.38 62.76
C ARG A 231 3.53 -4.13 61.99
N ILE A 232 3.39 -2.96 62.54
CA ILE A 232 3.82 -1.70 61.90
C ILE A 232 5.35 -1.69 61.66
N ASP A 233 6.13 -2.40 62.49
CA ASP A 233 7.60 -2.47 62.36
C ASP A 233 8.04 -3.36 61.23
N THR A 234 7.16 -4.22 60.71
CA THR A 234 7.42 -5.08 59.55
C THR A 234 7.15 -4.37 58.23
N VAL A 235 6.48 -3.22 58.25
CA VAL A 235 6.16 -2.42 57.06
C VAL A 235 7.40 -1.63 56.61
N SER A 236 7.88 -1.87 55.38
CA SER A 236 8.98 -1.12 54.82
C SER A 236 8.62 0.37 54.66
N ARG A 237 9.46 1.26 55.19
CA ARG A 237 9.26 2.73 55.20
C ARG A 237 10.10 3.43 54.15
N THR A 238 10.22 2.86 52.96
CA THR A 238 11.12 3.36 51.91
C THR A 238 10.42 4.09 50.75
N ALA A 239 9.10 4.09 50.75
CA ALA A 239 8.35 4.61 49.61
C ALA A 239 8.38 6.15 49.55
N ASN A 240 7.93 6.84 50.57
CA ASN A 240 7.79 8.30 50.64
C ASN A 240 7.27 8.94 49.35
N GLU A 241 6.20 8.39 48.79
CA GLU A 241 5.65 8.75 47.48
C GLU A 241 4.25 9.33 47.62
N PRO A 242 3.85 10.29 46.73
CA PRO A 242 2.47 10.77 46.71
C PRO A 242 1.47 9.61 46.50
N LEU A 243 0.31 9.70 47.16
CA LEU A 243 -0.73 8.67 47.10
C LEU A 243 -1.11 8.28 45.64
N VAL A 244 -1.21 9.29 44.77
CA VAL A 244 -1.50 9.09 43.35
C VAL A 244 -0.48 8.20 42.64
N ILE A 245 0.78 8.21 43.05
CA ILE A 245 1.84 7.38 42.47
C ILE A 245 1.68 5.92 42.89
N VAL A 246 1.35 5.69 44.18
CA VAL A 246 1.08 4.34 44.68
C VAL A 246 -0.08 3.70 43.94
N THR A 247 -1.16 4.47 43.75
CA THR A 247 -2.32 4.04 42.96
C THR A 247 -1.99 3.79 41.49
N ARG A 248 -1.27 4.71 40.86
CA ARG A 248 -0.93 4.57 39.44
C ARG A 248 -0.04 3.37 39.14
N ARG A 249 0.82 2.94 40.08
CA ARG A 249 1.60 1.70 39.93
C ARG A 249 0.74 0.45 39.86
N LYS A 250 -0.44 0.47 40.43
CA LYS A 250 -1.40 -0.65 40.38
C LYS A 250 -1.99 -0.83 38.99
N TYR A 251 -2.12 0.25 38.23
CA TYR A 251 -2.76 0.26 36.93
C TYR A 251 -1.73 0.37 35.80
N PRO A 252 -1.93 -0.41 34.70
CA PRO A 252 -1.09 -0.28 33.53
C PRO A 252 -1.29 1.07 32.84
N VAL A 253 -0.27 1.55 32.18
CA VAL A 253 -0.34 2.64 31.20
C VAL A 253 -0.14 2.06 29.79
N TYR A 254 -0.72 2.72 28.81
CA TYR A 254 -0.73 2.21 27.44
C TYR A 254 0.08 3.12 26.50
N ALA A 255 0.98 2.51 25.75
CA ALA A 255 1.62 3.15 24.61
C ALA A 255 0.94 2.64 23.34
N THR A 256 0.13 3.47 22.70
CA THR A 256 -0.63 3.13 21.51
C THR A 256 0.04 3.72 20.28
N PHE A 257 0.40 2.86 19.33
CA PHE A 257 1.07 3.21 18.10
C PHE A 257 0.04 3.33 16.96
N TYR A 258 0.20 4.35 16.15
CA TYR A 258 -0.67 4.65 15.00
C TYR A 258 0.15 4.69 13.72
N SER A 259 -0.40 4.13 12.64
CA SER A 259 0.13 4.27 11.29
C SER A 259 -1.00 4.66 10.36
N ASP A 260 -0.80 5.69 9.56
CA ASP A 260 -1.81 6.24 8.62
C ASP A 260 -3.15 6.57 9.29
N GLY A 261 -3.10 7.07 10.53
CA GLY A 261 -4.29 7.42 11.30
C GLY A 261 -5.01 6.23 11.94
N ALA A 262 -4.61 4.99 11.63
CA ALA A 262 -5.18 3.79 12.22
C ALA A 262 -4.31 3.27 13.37
N LYS A 263 -4.95 2.66 14.36
CA LYS A 263 -4.25 1.98 15.45
C LYS A 263 -3.47 0.78 14.89
N TYR A 264 -2.15 0.80 15.09
CA TYR A 264 -1.26 -0.26 14.66
C TYR A 264 -1.07 -1.32 15.75
N THR A 265 -0.63 -0.91 16.93
CA THR A 265 -0.42 -1.80 18.09
C THR A 265 -0.52 -1.01 19.40
N THR A 266 -0.65 -1.72 20.50
CA THR A 266 -0.62 -1.14 21.85
C THR A 266 0.28 -1.99 22.73
N GLN A 267 1.15 -1.34 23.48
CA GLN A 267 1.96 -1.97 24.52
C GLN A 267 1.36 -1.62 25.87
N THR A 268 1.14 -2.63 26.69
CA THR A 268 0.73 -2.48 28.08
C THR A 268 1.97 -2.40 28.95
N LEU A 269 2.12 -1.34 29.72
CA LEU A 269 3.31 -1.04 30.49
C LEU A 269 2.92 -0.86 31.96
N SER A 270 3.85 -1.17 32.86
CA SER A 270 3.75 -0.68 34.23
C SER A 270 3.90 0.84 34.27
N TYR A 271 3.35 1.49 35.29
CA TYR A 271 3.61 2.90 35.56
C TYR A 271 5.14 3.16 35.60
N GLU A 272 5.62 4.22 34.97
CA GLU A 272 7.04 4.52 34.73
C GLU A 272 7.79 3.47 33.87
N GLY A 273 7.11 2.54 33.25
CA GLY A 273 7.68 1.65 32.25
C GLY A 273 8.10 2.42 30.98
N ARG A 274 8.85 1.77 30.12
CA ARG A 274 9.28 2.31 28.82
C ARG A 274 8.66 1.51 27.71
N ALA A 275 8.21 2.19 26.66
CA ALA A 275 7.78 1.52 25.45
C ALA A 275 9.00 0.95 24.71
N SER A 276 8.85 -0.18 24.09
CA SER A 276 9.82 -0.72 23.15
C SER A 276 9.47 -0.32 21.72
N VAL A 277 10.48 -0.26 20.85
CA VAL A 277 10.25 -0.02 19.42
C VAL A 277 9.43 -1.18 18.86
N PRO A 278 8.23 -0.96 18.33
CA PRO A 278 7.46 -2.05 17.74
C PRO A 278 8.08 -2.51 16.41
N THR A 279 7.73 -3.72 15.96
CA THR A 279 8.02 -4.14 14.59
C THR A 279 7.55 -3.05 13.64
N ALA A 280 8.39 -2.67 12.67
CA ALA A 280 8.03 -1.62 11.72
C ALA A 280 6.83 -2.06 10.88
N PRO A 281 5.77 -1.25 10.78
CA PRO A 281 4.71 -1.51 9.82
C PRO A 281 5.26 -1.41 8.39
N VAL A 282 4.59 -2.09 7.46
CA VAL A 282 4.97 -2.06 6.03
C VAL A 282 3.97 -1.18 5.28
N LYS A 283 4.48 -0.20 4.54
CA LYS A 283 3.70 0.65 3.64
C LYS A 283 4.38 0.70 2.28
N ALA A 284 3.72 0.15 1.27
CA ALA A 284 4.30 0.06 -0.08
C ALA A 284 4.64 1.46 -0.62
N GLY A 285 5.86 1.62 -1.08
CA GLY A 285 6.37 2.89 -1.61
C GLY A 285 6.79 3.92 -0.57
N TYR A 286 6.80 3.55 0.71
CA TYR A 286 7.21 4.43 1.80
C TYR A 286 8.24 3.79 2.71
N THR A 287 9.08 4.61 3.28
CA THR A 287 10.05 4.26 4.33
C THR A 287 9.60 4.88 5.65
N LEU A 288 9.62 4.11 6.73
CA LEU A 288 9.33 4.61 8.06
C LEU A 288 10.50 5.48 8.56
N ASP A 289 10.27 6.79 8.73
CA ASP A 289 11.27 7.73 9.27
C ASP A 289 11.43 7.61 10.78
N GLY A 290 10.40 7.09 11.46
CA GLY A 290 10.39 6.89 12.88
C GLY A 290 9.02 7.12 13.51
N TRP A 291 9.03 7.14 14.85
CA TRP A 291 7.86 7.29 15.69
C TRP A 291 7.88 8.67 16.35
N TYR A 292 6.74 9.35 16.41
CA TYR A 292 6.59 10.74 16.85
C TYR A 292 5.52 10.89 17.92
N THR A 293 5.65 11.93 18.75
CA THR A 293 4.72 12.20 19.88
C THR A 293 3.38 12.77 19.43
N ASP A 294 3.30 13.28 18.20
CA ASP A 294 2.12 13.92 17.64
C ASP A 294 1.97 13.60 16.14
N ASN A 295 0.80 13.79 15.59
CA ASN A 295 0.50 13.56 14.18
C ASN A 295 0.95 14.70 13.24
N SER A 296 1.53 15.76 13.78
CA SER A 296 2.21 16.83 13.03
C SER A 296 3.70 16.53 12.85
N PHE A 297 4.17 15.46 13.47
CA PHE A 297 5.53 14.94 13.38
C PHE A 297 6.61 15.96 13.75
N THR A 298 6.36 16.72 14.83
CA THR A 298 7.26 17.79 15.29
C THR A 298 8.38 17.26 16.17
N GLU A 299 8.08 16.25 17.01
CA GLU A 299 9.03 15.69 17.96
C GLU A 299 9.08 14.17 17.87
N LYS A 300 10.29 13.59 17.70
CA LYS A 300 10.47 12.15 17.75
C LYS A 300 10.20 11.61 19.14
N PHE A 301 9.52 10.46 19.20
CA PHE A 301 9.26 9.78 20.46
C PHE A 301 10.57 9.19 21.03
N ASP A 302 10.86 9.55 22.28
CA ASP A 302 12.00 9.00 23.01
C ASP A 302 11.60 7.70 23.75
N PHE A 303 12.07 6.57 23.26
CA PHE A 303 11.83 5.26 23.84
C PHE A 303 12.53 5.04 25.20
N ASN A 304 13.46 5.92 25.59
CA ASN A 304 14.11 5.90 26.91
C ASN A 304 13.28 6.62 27.97
N LYS A 305 12.27 7.40 27.56
CA LYS A 305 11.42 8.17 28.48
C LYS A 305 10.50 7.24 29.26
N LYS A 306 10.40 7.46 30.58
CA LYS A 306 9.40 6.82 31.43
C LYS A 306 8.00 7.32 31.09
N ILE A 307 7.04 6.40 31.00
CA ILE A 307 5.65 6.67 30.66
C ILE A 307 4.82 6.63 31.95
N THR A 308 4.19 7.75 32.28
CA THR A 308 3.39 7.96 33.49
C THR A 308 1.88 8.12 33.22
N SER A 309 1.48 8.12 31.94
CA SER A 309 0.09 8.17 31.46
C SER A 309 0.02 7.58 30.08
N ASP A 310 -1.16 7.24 29.60
CA ASP A 310 -1.38 6.76 28.24
C ASP A 310 -0.80 7.74 27.23
N VAL A 311 -0.10 7.19 26.24
CA VAL A 311 0.53 7.95 25.16
C VAL A 311 0.12 7.42 23.80
N SER A 312 -0.06 8.35 22.85
CA SER A 312 -0.26 8.06 21.44
C SER A 312 1.03 8.36 20.68
N ILE A 313 1.46 7.43 19.83
CA ILE A 313 2.73 7.50 19.11
C ILE A 313 2.44 7.24 17.63
N TYR A 314 2.95 8.10 16.75
CA TYR A 314 2.57 8.15 15.34
C TYR A 314 3.74 7.83 14.43
N ALA A 315 3.51 6.92 13.46
CA ALA A 315 4.47 6.61 12.41
C ALA A 315 4.56 7.76 11.41
N LYS A 316 5.77 8.25 11.17
CA LYS A 316 6.07 9.18 10.08
C LYS A 316 6.64 8.43 8.90
N TRP A 317 6.13 8.74 7.70
CA TRP A 317 6.51 8.09 6.48
C TRP A 317 7.12 9.09 5.48
N SER A 318 8.19 8.71 4.82
CA SER A 318 8.71 9.37 3.64
C SER A 318 8.50 8.50 2.40
N VAL A 319 8.33 9.15 1.25
CA VAL A 319 8.23 8.44 -0.03
C VAL A 319 9.58 7.81 -0.35
N THR A 320 9.57 6.51 -0.63
CA THR A 320 10.78 5.79 -1.04
C THR A 320 11.12 6.12 -2.49
N THR A 321 12.38 6.46 -2.73
CA THR A 321 12.94 6.66 -4.06
C THR A 321 13.68 5.41 -4.51
N TYR A 322 13.36 4.92 -5.70
CA TYR A 322 13.99 3.77 -6.34
C TYR A 322 14.87 4.24 -7.49
N THR A 323 15.96 3.54 -7.76
CA THR A 323 16.88 3.86 -8.85
C THR A 323 16.52 3.13 -10.14
N ILE A 324 16.84 3.77 -11.27
CA ILE A 324 16.76 3.17 -12.60
C ILE A 324 18.14 3.29 -13.26
N ASP A 325 18.66 2.17 -13.69
CA ASP A 325 19.83 2.10 -14.54
C ASP A 325 19.39 1.78 -15.97
N TYR A 326 19.57 2.74 -16.89
CA TYR A 326 19.23 2.61 -18.30
C TYR A 326 20.45 2.24 -19.12
N ASN A 327 20.51 1.01 -19.60
CA ASN A 327 21.48 0.62 -20.62
C ASN A 327 20.86 0.78 -22.00
N LEU A 328 21.33 1.79 -22.75
CA LEU A 328 20.76 2.16 -24.04
C LEU A 328 21.19 1.24 -25.21
N ASN A 329 22.16 0.35 -25.00
CA ASN A 329 22.66 -0.55 -26.05
C ASN A 329 22.95 0.17 -27.39
N SER A 330 23.81 1.20 -27.34
CA SER A 330 24.17 2.09 -28.46
C SER A 330 23.05 3.01 -28.95
N GLY A 331 21.94 3.15 -28.20
CA GLY A 331 20.95 4.18 -28.43
C GLY A 331 21.32 5.50 -27.75
N SER A 332 20.49 6.50 -27.94
CA SER A 332 20.61 7.83 -27.35
C SER A 332 19.24 8.36 -26.92
N TRP A 333 19.25 9.37 -26.04
CA TRP A 333 18.03 10.08 -25.70
C TRP A 333 17.75 11.18 -26.72
N ASN A 334 16.51 11.28 -27.18
CA ASN A 334 16.07 12.42 -28.00
C ASN A 334 15.79 13.61 -27.07
N GLY A 335 16.83 14.41 -26.79
CA GLY A 335 16.78 15.53 -25.85
C GLY A 335 17.51 15.23 -24.54
N SER A 336 16.96 15.69 -23.42
CA SER A 336 17.54 15.50 -22.09
C SER A 336 17.35 14.05 -21.60
N SER A 337 18.33 13.54 -20.87
CA SER A 337 18.21 12.24 -20.21
C SER A 337 17.03 12.25 -19.21
N PRO A 338 16.22 11.18 -19.15
CA PRO A 338 15.16 11.07 -18.17
C PRO A 338 15.72 10.93 -16.75
N SER A 339 14.85 11.03 -15.74
CA SER A 339 15.22 10.76 -14.37
C SER A 339 15.75 9.33 -14.21
N THR A 340 16.84 9.19 -13.46
CA THR A 340 17.39 7.88 -13.05
C THR A 340 16.79 7.37 -11.74
N THR A 341 15.74 8.03 -11.26
CA THR A 341 15.00 7.64 -10.07
C THR A 341 13.50 7.76 -10.31
N TYR A 342 12.73 6.98 -9.55
CA TYR A 342 11.27 7.04 -9.56
C TYR A 342 10.70 6.75 -8.17
N THR A 343 9.45 7.06 -7.97
CA THR A 343 8.70 6.88 -6.73
C THR A 343 7.37 6.19 -7.03
N LEU A 344 6.56 5.98 -6.01
CA LEU A 344 5.19 5.47 -6.19
C LEU A 344 4.32 6.36 -7.07
N ASN A 345 4.63 7.67 -7.19
CA ASN A 345 3.87 8.61 -8.03
C ASN A 345 4.07 8.35 -9.52
N ASP A 346 5.12 7.66 -9.89
CA ASP A 346 5.46 7.32 -11.28
C ASP A 346 4.88 5.96 -11.70
N CYS A 347 4.25 5.24 -10.76
CA CYS A 347 3.71 3.90 -10.99
C CYS A 347 2.70 3.86 -12.13
N GLY A 348 2.86 2.89 -13.03
CA GLY A 348 1.97 2.65 -14.16
C GLY A 348 2.19 3.58 -15.36
N TYR A 349 2.96 4.67 -15.22
CA TYR A 349 3.34 5.49 -16.37
C TYR A 349 4.30 4.75 -17.29
N ALA A 350 4.27 5.12 -18.57
CA ALA A 350 5.16 4.54 -19.55
C ALA A 350 6.62 4.93 -19.30
N LEU A 351 7.52 3.98 -19.49
CA LEU A 351 8.95 4.23 -19.46
C LEU A 351 9.38 5.10 -20.66
N PRO A 352 10.41 5.96 -20.51
CA PRO A 352 10.89 6.79 -21.60
C PRO A 352 11.40 5.98 -22.78
N VAL A 353 11.29 6.52 -23.97
CA VAL A 353 11.66 5.88 -25.23
C VAL A 353 12.95 6.50 -25.75
N PRO A 354 14.04 5.75 -25.85
CA PRO A 354 15.27 6.19 -26.50
C PRO A 354 15.17 6.04 -28.02
N THR A 355 16.14 6.60 -28.75
CA THR A 355 16.27 6.47 -30.22
C THR A 355 17.60 5.84 -30.59
N ARG A 356 17.64 5.18 -31.78
CA ARG A 356 18.86 4.69 -32.41
C ARG A 356 18.67 4.68 -33.92
N GLU A 357 19.53 5.40 -34.62
CA GLU A 357 19.44 5.52 -36.07
C GLU A 357 19.47 4.14 -36.73
N GLY A 358 18.55 3.91 -37.67
CA GLY A 358 18.39 2.63 -38.38
C GLY A 358 17.77 1.50 -37.59
N TYR A 359 17.32 1.76 -36.37
CA TYR A 359 16.73 0.74 -35.48
C TYR A 359 15.38 1.17 -34.92
N ILE A 360 14.54 0.19 -34.65
CA ILE A 360 13.25 0.37 -33.94
C ILE A 360 13.43 -0.05 -32.49
N PHE A 361 12.97 0.80 -31.57
CA PHE A 361 12.92 0.45 -30.16
C PHE A 361 11.82 -0.59 -29.92
N GLU A 362 12.19 -1.79 -29.54
CA GLU A 362 11.24 -2.86 -29.21
C GLU A 362 10.66 -2.73 -27.79
N GLY A 363 11.37 -2.04 -26.90
CA GLY A 363 11.01 -1.87 -25.49
C GLY A 363 12.19 -2.10 -24.57
N TRP A 364 11.96 -1.89 -23.30
CA TRP A 364 12.92 -2.17 -22.24
C TRP A 364 12.85 -3.64 -21.82
N LYS A 365 14.00 -4.27 -21.62
CA LYS A 365 14.14 -5.61 -21.03
C LYS A 365 14.76 -5.52 -19.65
N ASN A 366 14.31 -6.36 -18.72
CA ASN A 366 14.98 -6.58 -17.46
C ASN A 366 16.14 -7.58 -17.62
N LEU A 367 16.88 -7.85 -16.55
CA LEU A 367 17.98 -8.83 -16.52
C LEU A 367 17.56 -10.25 -16.93
N SER A 368 16.31 -10.60 -16.76
CA SER A 368 15.75 -11.90 -17.18
C SER A 368 15.30 -11.92 -18.64
N GLY A 369 15.46 -10.81 -19.37
CA GLY A 369 15.08 -10.70 -20.79
C GLY A 369 13.60 -10.41 -21.04
N ASN A 370 12.78 -10.21 -19.97
CA ASN A 370 11.37 -9.89 -20.11
C ASN A 370 11.16 -8.42 -20.43
N PHE A 371 10.22 -8.12 -21.35
CA PHE A 371 9.86 -6.77 -21.70
C PHE A 371 9.10 -6.06 -20.58
N ILE A 372 9.47 -4.80 -20.33
CA ILE A 372 8.87 -3.88 -19.37
C ILE A 372 8.49 -2.60 -20.11
N SER A 373 7.22 -2.22 -20.11
CA SER A 373 6.72 -1.03 -20.80
C SER A 373 6.47 0.15 -19.88
N ASN A 374 6.18 -0.11 -18.61
CA ASN A 374 5.78 0.89 -17.65
C ASN A 374 6.61 0.79 -16.38
N TYR A 375 6.65 1.87 -15.59
CA TYR A 375 7.11 1.79 -14.21
C TYR A 375 6.30 0.73 -13.45
N PRO A 376 6.92 0.00 -12.51
CA PRO A 376 6.23 -1.02 -11.73
C PRO A 376 4.99 -0.45 -11.02
N ASP A 377 4.00 -1.29 -10.78
CA ASP A 377 2.88 -0.93 -9.92
C ASP A 377 3.32 -0.85 -8.44
N VAL A 378 2.44 -0.31 -7.60
CA VAL A 378 2.73 -0.05 -6.18
C VAL A 378 3.14 -1.30 -5.38
N ASN A 379 2.76 -2.50 -5.84
CA ASN A 379 3.09 -3.76 -5.15
C ASN A 379 4.44 -4.35 -5.60
N HIS A 380 5.04 -3.82 -6.66
CA HIS A 380 6.25 -4.35 -7.28
C HIS A 380 7.40 -3.33 -7.34
N LEU A 381 7.35 -2.30 -6.50
CA LEU A 381 8.37 -1.26 -6.40
C LEU A 381 9.75 -1.83 -6.06
N ARG A 382 10.76 -1.50 -6.87
CA ARG A 382 12.16 -1.97 -6.72
C ARG A 382 13.10 -1.16 -7.59
N ASN A 383 14.39 -1.20 -7.32
CA ASN A 383 15.38 -0.69 -8.27
C ASN A 383 15.30 -1.44 -9.61
N LEU A 384 15.46 -0.72 -10.70
CA LEU A 384 15.35 -1.24 -12.06
C LEU A 384 16.71 -1.18 -12.77
N SER A 385 17.04 -2.25 -13.48
CA SER A 385 18.08 -2.25 -14.51
C SER A 385 17.40 -2.61 -15.83
N LEU A 386 17.38 -1.64 -16.74
CA LEU A 386 16.64 -1.70 -18.00
C LEU A 386 17.59 -1.66 -19.17
N TYR A 387 17.44 -2.61 -20.08
CA TYR A 387 18.26 -2.76 -21.29
C TYR A 387 17.39 -2.48 -22.50
N ALA A 388 17.75 -1.49 -23.29
CA ALA A 388 17.07 -1.19 -24.54
C ALA A 388 17.21 -2.36 -25.52
N SER A 389 16.09 -2.84 -26.03
CA SER A 389 16.04 -3.85 -27.10
C SER A 389 15.79 -3.15 -28.43
N TRP A 390 16.59 -3.49 -29.43
CA TRP A 390 16.56 -2.88 -30.73
C TRP A 390 16.42 -3.94 -31.82
N VAL A 391 15.68 -3.63 -32.88
CA VAL A 391 15.64 -4.38 -34.10
C VAL A 391 15.95 -3.44 -35.26
N GLU A 392 16.76 -3.90 -36.25
CA GLU A 392 17.03 -3.14 -37.47
C GLU A 392 15.71 -2.90 -38.22
N GLY A 393 15.43 -1.64 -38.58
CA GLY A 393 14.20 -1.25 -39.24
C GLY A 393 13.96 0.25 -39.13
N THR A 394 12.91 0.73 -39.81
CA THR A 394 12.59 2.15 -39.87
C THR A 394 11.67 2.54 -38.75
N GLU A 395 12.03 3.58 -37.98
CA GLU A 395 11.21 4.18 -36.95
C GLU A 395 9.87 4.67 -37.52
N GLY A 396 8.82 4.58 -36.73
CA GLY A 396 7.44 4.99 -37.11
C GLY A 396 6.58 3.81 -37.61
N LEU A 397 7.13 2.61 -37.74
CA LEU A 397 6.33 1.42 -38.02
C LEU A 397 5.49 1.05 -36.81
N MET A 398 4.20 0.83 -37.05
CA MET A 398 3.24 0.39 -36.06
C MET A 398 2.97 -1.10 -36.15
N PHE A 399 2.95 -1.78 -35.02
CA PHE A 399 2.81 -3.24 -34.97
C PHE A 399 1.60 -3.66 -34.12
N SER A 400 0.93 -4.73 -34.55
CA SER A 400 -0.04 -5.44 -33.72
C SER A 400 0.57 -6.75 -33.23
N THR A 401 0.56 -6.93 -31.91
CA THR A 401 1.03 -8.15 -31.22
C THR A 401 -0.16 -8.97 -30.69
N TYR A 402 -1.32 -8.85 -31.32
CA TYR A 402 -2.54 -9.57 -30.91
C TYR A 402 -2.37 -11.10 -30.95
N TYR A 403 -1.58 -11.59 -31.89
CA TYR A 403 -1.28 -13.01 -32.02
C TYR A 403 0.07 -13.34 -31.35
N THR A 404 0.15 -14.50 -30.71
CA THR A 404 1.35 -14.90 -29.95
C THR A 404 2.50 -15.44 -30.83
N ASN A 405 2.20 -15.88 -32.06
CA ASN A 405 3.13 -16.56 -32.96
C ASN A 405 3.55 -15.70 -34.16
N TYR A 406 2.93 -14.57 -34.41
CA TYR A 406 3.34 -13.61 -35.42
C TYR A 406 2.90 -12.17 -35.08
N VAL A 407 3.57 -11.22 -35.72
CA VAL A 407 3.28 -9.79 -35.64
C VAL A 407 2.85 -9.29 -37.02
N SER A 408 1.93 -8.31 -37.02
CA SER A 408 1.53 -7.62 -38.25
C SER A 408 1.97 -6.15 -38.19
N VAL A 409 2.41 -5.62 -39.32
CA VAL A 409 2.55 -4.18 -39.56
C VAL A 409 1.16 -3.62 -39.81
N THR A 410 0.72 -2.66 -38.95
CA THR A 410 -0.63 -2.09 -39.01
C THR A 410 -0.66 -0.67 -39.53
N GLY A 411 0.50 -0.02 -39.64
CA GLY A 411 0.60 1.34 -40.15
C GLY A 411 2.00 1.88 -40.09
N TYR A 412 2.14 3.11 -40.61
CA TYR A 412 3.38 3.89 -40.62
C TYR A 412 3.06 5.38 -40.35
N ASN A 413 3.72 5.94 -39.34
CA ASN A 413 3.60 7.38 -39.00
C ASN A 413 4.95 8.11 -39.00
N GLY A 414 5.99 7.45 -39.54
CA GLY A 414 7.33 8.04 -39.64
C GLY A 414 7.47 8.99 -40.82
N ASN A 415 8.67 9.54 -40.98
CA ASN A 415 9.00 10.53 -42.01
C ASN A 415 10.12 10.07 -42.96
N ALA A 416 10.56 8.82 -42.89
CA ALA A 416 11.62 8.32 -43.73
C ALA A 416 11.15 8.12 -45.18
N ASP A 417 12.04 8.42 -46.13
CA ASP A 417 11.82 8.16 -47.55
C ASP A 417 11.99 6.67 -47.89
N ASN A 418 12.83 5.97 -47.13
CA ASN A 418 13.10 4.54 -47.31
C ASN A 418 12.65 3.77 -46.06
N VAL A 419 11.75 2.83 -46.24
CA VAL A 419 11.17 2.07 -45.13
C VAL A 419 11.69 0.63 -45.17
N VAL A 420 12.30 0.19 -44.06
CA VAL A 420 12.76 -1.19 -43.86
C VAL A 420 11.84 -1.83 -42.80
N ILE A 421 11.08 -2.83 -43.22
CA ILE A 421 10.26 -3.63 -42.31
C ILE A 421 11.14 -4.69 -41.67
N PRO A 422 11.19 -4.80 -40.32
CA PRO A 422 12.03 -5.77 -39.63
C PRO A 422 11.53 -7.21 -39.83
N LYS A 423 12.44 -8.19 -39.78
CA LYS A 423 12.10 -9.63 -39.84
C LYS A 423 11.31 -10.07 -38.61
N THR A 424 11.61 -9.48 -37.45
CA THR A 424 10.98 -9.78 -36.18
C THR A 424 10.69 -8.50 -35.45
N TYR A 425 9.73 -8.53 -34.53
CA TYR A 425 9.49 -7.49 -33.54
C TYR A 425 9.21 -8.14 -32.18
N ARG A 426 9.98 -7.75 -31.16
CA ARG A 426 10.01 -8.40 -29.84
C ARG A 426 10.32 -9.92 -29.92
N GLY A 427 11.16 -10.31 -30.88
CA GLY A 427 11.53 -11.70 -31.11
C GLY A 427 10.47 -12.54 -31.84
N ILE A 428 9.33 -11.96 -32.19
CA ILE A 428 8.23 -12.64 -32.90
C ILE A 428 8.30 -12.27 -34.40
N PRO A 429 8.18 -13.22 -35.33
CA PRO A 429 8.29 -12.94 -36.75
C PRO A 429 7.17 -12.01 -37.26
N VAL A 430 7.55 -11.03 -38.08
CA VAL A 430 6.61 -10.18 -38.81
C VAL A 430 6.11 -10.95 -40.04
N LYS A 431 4.81 -11.27 -40.05
CA LYS A 431 4.21 -12.15 -41.10
C LYS A 431 3.26 -11.43 -42.04
N ILE A 432 2.67 -10.34 -41.64
CA ILE A 432 1.57 -9.71 -42.37
C ILE A 432 1.80 -8.21 -42.42
N ILE A 433 1.65 -7.63 -43.63
CA ILE A 433 1.38 -6.21 -43.80
C ILE A 433 -0.14 -6.10 -43.89
N LYS A 434 -0.75 -5.45 -42.90
CA LYS A 434 -2.22 -5.32 -42.80
C LYS A 434 -2.80 -4.46 -43.92
N ASP A 435 -4.12 -4.58 -44.09
CA ASP A 435 -4.88 -3.76 -45.01
C ASP A 435 -4.65 -2.27 -44.72
N SER A 436 -4.42 -1.50 -45.78
CA SER A 436 -4.19 -0.05 -45.75
C SER A 436 -2.99 0.42 -44.93
N ALA A 437 -2.07 -0.48 -44.51
CA ALA A 437 -0.98 -0.15 -43.54
C ALA A 437 -0.11 1.04 -43.99
N PHE A 438 0.11 1.23 -45.28
CA PHE A 438 0.89 2.35 -45.85
C PHE A 438 0.05 3.20 -46.83
N SER A 439 -1.28 3.13 -46.77
CA SER A 439 -2.14 3.85 -47.71
C SER A 439 -1.86 5.37 -47.67
N PHE A 440 -1.75 5.95 -48.91
CA PHE A 440 -1.49 7.38 -49.16
C PHE A 440 -0.19 7.93 -48.54
N GLN A 441 0.80 7.07 -48.29
CA GLN A 441 2.11 7.51 -47.84
C GLN A 441 2.95 8.01 -49.06
N THR A 442 2.62 9.23 -49.50
CA THR A 442 3.18 9.81 -50.73
C THR A 442 4.66 10.15 -50.64
N ARG A 443 5.22 10.22 -49.46
CA ARG A 443 6.63 10.53 -49.21
C ARG A 443 7.55 9.36 -49.37
N ILE A 444 7.09 8.15 -49.13
CA ILE A 444 7.92 6.94 -49.19
C ILE A 444 8.42 6.74 -50.63
N LYS A 445 9.74 6.55 -50.77
CA LYS A 445 10.43 6.28 -52.03
C LYS A 445 10.72 4.79 -52.23
N SER A 446 11.06 4.09 -51.15
CA SER A 446 11.30 2.66 -51.21
C SER A 446 10.80 1.93 -49.96
N VAL A 447 10.40 0.66 -50.15
CA VAL A 447 10.03 -0.24 -49.06
C VAL A 447 10.78 -1.55 -49.23
N THR A 448 11.40 -2.02 -48.13
CA THR A 448 12.01 -3.36 -48.07
C THR A 448 11.13 -4.23 -47.15
N ILE A 449 10.56 -5.27 -47.76
CA ILE A 449 9.71 -6.28 -47.11
C ILE A 449 10.55 -7.55 -46.89
N PRO A 450 10.74 -8.03 -45.67
CA PRO A 450 11.60 -9.17 -45.36
C PRO A 450 10.97 -10.52 -45.77
N ASP A 451 11.78 -11.54 -45.87
CA ASP A 451 11.34 -12.91 -46.18
C ASP A 451 10.40 -13.52 -45.14
N SER A 452 10.34 -12.94 -43.93
CA SER A 452 9.41 -13.40 -42.91
C SER A 452 7.93 -13.08 -43.22
N VAL A 453 7.68 -12.05 -44.06
CA VAL A 453 6.32 -11.65 -44.46
C VAL A 453 5.75 -12.63 -45.45
N THR A 454 4.52 -13.07 -45.20
CA THR A 454 3.81 -14.04 -46.05
C THR A 454 2.66 -13.44 -46.83
N SER A 455 2.14 -12.29 -46.37
CA SER A 455 0.97 -11.64 -46.99
C SER A 455 1.10 -10.12 -46.99
N ILE A 456 0.76 -9.52 -48.12
CA ILE A 456 0.54 -8.09 -48.30
C ILE A 456 -0.97 -7.89 -48.40
N GLY A 457 -1.55 -7.13 -47.46
CA GLY A 457 -3.01 -6.94 -47.31
C GLY A 457 -3.63 -6.07 -48.41
N GLN A 458 -4.95 -6.00 -48.41
CA GLN A 458 -5.74 -5.15 -49.29
C GLN A 458 -5.34 -3.68 -49.11
N GLU A 459 -5.18 -2.92 -50.24
CA GLU A 459 -4.86 -1.48 -50.20
C GLU A 459 -3.57 -1.14 -49.43
N ALA A 460 -2.71 -2.11 -49.13
CA ALA A 460 -1.58 -1.91 -48.23
C ALA A 460 -0.71 -0.70 -48.57
N PHE A 461 -0.52 -0.41 -49.88
CA PHE A 461 0.26 0.73 -50.42
C PHE A 461 -0.57 1.58 -51.40
N VAL A 462 -1.92 1.55 -51.33
CA VAL A 462 -2.78 2.34 -52.22
C VAL A 462 -2.41 3.82 -52.17
N GLY A 463 -2.28 4.46 -53.31
CA GLY A 463 -2.00 5.89 -53.40
C GLY A 463 -0.60 6.33 -52.94
N CYS A 464 0.35 5.41 -52.81
CA CYS A 464 1.74 5.73 -52.52
C CYS A 464 2.43 6.31 -53.77
N THR A 465 2.04 7.51 -54.16
CA THR A 465 2.48 8.13 -55.43
C THR A 465 3.99 8.38 -55.52
N GLY A 466 4.66 8.53 -54.38
CA GLY A 466 6.11 8.71 -54.28
C GLY A 466 6.93 7.44 -54.35
N LEU A 467 6.29 6.27 -54.20
CA LEU A 467 6.95 4.96 -54.12
C LEU A 467 7.58 4.58 -55.46
N MET A 468 8.90 4.48 -55.51
CA MET A 468 9.68 4.19 -56.71
C MET A 468 10.06 2.72 -56.83
N SER A 469 10.31 2.07 -55.71
CA SER A 469 10.74 0.66 -55.68
C SER A 469 10.23 -0.07 -54.44
N VAL A 470 9.93 -1.36 -54.60
CA VAL A 470 9.61 -2.29 -53.52
C VAL A 470 10.44 -3.54 -53.67
N THR A 471 11.19 -3.86 -52.60
CA THR A 471 11.84 -5.18 -52.49
C THR A 471 10.92 -6.08 -51.71
N ILE A 472 10.42 -7.14 -52.34
CA ILE A 472 9.52 -8.10 -51.70
C ILE A 472 10.30 -9.36 -51.36
N GLY A 473 10.28 -9.75 -50.08
CA GLY A 473 10.93 -10.97 -49.60
C GLY A 473 10.28 -12.25 -50.15
N ASN A 474 11.07 -13.30 -50.29
CA ASN A 474 10.67 -14.58 -50.90
C ASN A 474 9.58 -15.34 -50.10
N GLY A 475 9.28 -14.93 -48.86
CA GLY A 475 8.20 -15.52 -48.09
C GLY A 475 6.78 -15.10 -48.48
N VAL A 476 6.63 -14.04 -49.28
CA VAL A 476 5.33 -13.53 -49.69
C VAL A 476 4.65 -14.50 -50.66
N THR A 477 3.46 -14.96 -50.32
CA THR A 477 2.66 -15.89 -51.10
C THR A 477 1.39 -15.25 -51.69
N SER A 478 0.98 -14.08 -51.21
CA SER A 478 -0.19 -13.37 -51.71
C SER A 478 0.01 -11.85 -51.72
N ILE A 479 -0.48 -11.21 -52.78
CA ILE A 479 -0.60 -9.76 -52.95
C ILE A 479 -2.09 -9.46 -53.00
N GLY A 480 -2.59 -8.68 -52.00
CA GLY A 480 -4.01 -8.39 -51.83
C GLY A 480 -4.60 -7.47 -52.90
N ASP A 481 -5.93 -7.33 -52.88
CA ASP A 481 -6.64 -6.43 -53.79
C ASP A 481 -6.20 -4.98 -53.55
N TYR A 482 -6.01 -4.24 -54.66
CA TYR A 482 -5.55 -2.84 -54.65
C TYR A 482 -4.20 -2.60 -53.92
N ALA A 483 -3.42 -3.62 -53.64
CA ALA A 483 -2.24 -3.51 -52.76
C ALA A 483 -1.30 -2.38 -53.15
N PHE A 484 -1.07 -2.14 -54.46
CA PHE A 484 -0.23 -1.05 -55.02
C PHE A 484 -1.03 -0.16 -55.96
N ASN A 485 -2.36 -0.10 -55.85
CA ASN A 485 -3.18 0.76 -56.70
C ASN A 485 -2.73 2.23 -56.62
N ASP A 486 -2.63 2.91 -57.78
CA ASP A 486 -2.21 4.30 -57.89
C ASP A 486 -0.80 4.61 -57.31
N CYS A 487 0.08 3.62 -57.29
CA CYS A 487 1.51 3.84 -57.03
C CYS A 487 2.17 4.39 -58.32
N THR A 488 1.84 5.63 -58.66
CA THR A 488 2.24 6.22 -59.97
C THR A 488 3.75 6.38 -60.13
N GLY A 489 4.51 6.46 -59.03
CA GLY A 489 5.98 6.55 -59.02
C GLY A 489 6.70 5.21 -59.20
N LEU A 490 5.96 4.06 -59.07
CA LEU A 490 6.57 2.73 -59.07
C LEU A 490 7.12 2.39 -60.48
N THR A 491 8.43 2.33 -60.57
CA THR A 491 9.13 2.06 -61.86
C THR A 491 9.43 0.60 -62.10
N SER A 492 9.65 -0.15 -61.05
CA SER A 492 9.93 -1.59 -61.10
C SER A 492 9.50 -2.29 -59.82
N ILE A 493 9.06 -3.52 -59.97
CA ILE A 493 8.75 -4.40 -58.82
C ILE A 493 9.03 -5.86 -59.26
N ALA A 494 9.77 -6.59 -58.42
CA ALA A 494 9.96 -8.00 -58.58
C ALA A 494 8.95 -8.77 -57.75
N ILE A 495 8.09 -9.55 -58.37
CA ILE A 495 7.14 -10.44 -57.70
C ILE A 495 7.90 -11.75 -57.39
N PRO A 496 8.00 -12.15 -56.09
CA PRO A 496 8.70 -13.39 -55.73
C PRO A 496 8.03 -14.65 -56.29
N ASP A 497 8.84 -15.68 -56.51
CA ASP A 497 8.33 -16.98 -56.97
C ASP A 497 7.32 -17.65 -56.02
N GLY A 498 7.31 -17.29 -54.74
CA GLY A 498 6.34 -17.78 -53.77
C GLY A 498 4.91 -17.30 -54.01
N VAL A 499 4.70 -16.23 -54.78
CA VAL A 499 3.37 -15.64 -55.01
C VAL A 499 2.53 -16.54 -55.93
N THR A 500 1.36 -16.90 -55.48
CA THR A 500 0.40 -17.77 -56.18
C THR A 500 -0.78 -17.02 -56.80
N SER A 501 -1.04 -15.79 -56.33
CA SER A 501 -2.15 -14.96 -56.85
C SER A 501 -1.80 -13.48 -56.77
N ILE A 502 -2.29 -12.73 -57.77
CA ILE A 502 -2.26 -11.25 -57.80
C ILE A 502 -3.70 -10.80 -57.71
N GLY A 503 -3.99 -9.98 -56.66
CA GLY A 503 -5.34 -9.53 -56.34
C GLY A 503 -5.97 -8.61 -57.39
N TRP A 504 -7.28 -8.33 -57.20
CA TRP A 504 -8.01 -7.39 -58.02
C TRP A 504 -7.42 -6.00 -57.95
N SER A 505 -7.21 -5.34 -59.12
CA SER A 505 -6.63 -3.98 -59.22
C SER A 505 -5.29 -3.81 -58.47
N ALA A 506 -4.53 -4.88 -58.22
CA ALA A 506 -3.36 -4.85 -57.34
C ALA A 506 -2.31 -3.82 -57.79
N PHE A 507 -2.12 -3.58 -59.08
CA PHE A 507 -1.19 -2.59 -59.68
C PHE A 507 -1.91 -1.59 -60.59
N LYS A 508 -3.22 -1.43 -60.46
CA LYS A 508 -4.00 -0.46 -61.24
C LYS A 508 -3.45 0.94 -61.08
N GLY A 509 -3.27 1.67 -62.19
CA GLY A 509 -2.78 3.04 -62.15
C GLY A 509 -1.29 3.20 -61.84
N CYS A 510 -0.50 2.14 -61.82
CA CYS A 510 0.98 2.20 -61.73
C CYS A 510 1.58 2.72 -63.04
N THR A 511 1.37 4.01 -63.34
CA THR A 511 1.75 4.64 -64.60
C THR A 511 3.26 4.66 -64.85
N GLY A 512 4.08 4.62 -63.79
CA GLY A 512 5.55 4.58 -63.89
C GLY A 512 6.12 3.19 -64.19
N LEU A 513 5.30 2.12 -64.01
CA LEU A 513 5.80 0.73 -64.16
C LEU A 513 6.13 0.44 -65.61
N THR A 514 7.40 0.08 -65.86
CA THR A 514 7.90 -0.14 -67.22
C THR A 514 7.89 -1.59 -67.66
N SER A 515 8.09 -2.49 -66.74
CA SER A 515 8.08 -3.94 -67.04
C SER A 515 7.59 -4.73 -65.83
N ILE A 516 7.00 -5.89 -66.06
CA ILE A 516 6.61 -6.82 -65.01
C ILE A 516 6.86 -8.27 -65.43
N THR A 517 7.43 -9.05 -64.51
CA THR A 517 7.52 -10.50 -64.63
C THR A 517 6.53 -11.14 -63.65
N ILE A 518 5.60 -11.93 -64.16
CA ILE A 518 4.65 -12.72 -63.41
C ILE A 518 5.26 -14.11 -63.22
N PRO A 519 5.52 -14.52 -61.95
CA PRO A 519 6.22 -15.80 -61.68
C PRO A 519 5.43 -17.04 -62.13
N ASN A 520 6.15 -18.14 -62.28
CA ASN A 520 5.55 -19.40 -62.70
C ASN A 520 4.53 -19.98 -61.72
N ASN A 521 4.56 -19.61 -60.42
CA ASN A 521 3.58 -20.11 -59.45
C ASN A 521 2.27 -19.33 -59.45
N VAL A 522 2.18 -18.20 -60.14
CA VAL A 522 0.92 -17.45 -60.30
C VAL A 522 0.00 -18.19 -61.25
N THR A 523 -1.18 -18.57 -60.75
CA THR A 523 -2.18 -19.31 -61.52
C THR A 523 -3.24 -18.42 -62.18
N SER A 524 -3.44 -17.21 -61.64
CA SER A 524 -4.40 -16.26 -62.20
C SER A 524 -3.95 -14.82 -62.03
N ILE A 525 -4.28 -13.99 -63.01
CA ILE A 525 -4.12 -12.53 -62.95
C ILE A 525 -5.49 -11.94 -62.61
N GLY A 526 -5.54 -11.18 -61.52
CA GLY A 526 -6.82 -10.60 -61.05
C GLY A 526 -7.46 -9.63 -62.05
N THR A 527 -8.77 -9.40 -61.88
CA THR A 527 -9.50 -8.38 -62.66
C THR A 527 -8.84 -7.01 -62.47
N GLU A 528 -8.65 -6.28 -63.58
CA GLU A 528 -8.02 -4.93 -63.57
C GLU A 528 -6.62 -4.88 -62.93
N ALA A 529 -5.89 -6.00 -62.74
CA ALA A 529 -4.67 -6.06 -61.96
C ALA A 529 -3.61 -5.02 -62.41
N PHE A 530 -3.48 -4.74 -63.71
CA PHE A 530 -2.57 -3.75 -64.31
C PHE A 530 -3.30 -2.67 -65.10
N ARG A 531 -4.60 -2.45 -64.85
CA ARG A 531 -5.38 -1.45 -65.57
C ARG A 531 -4.73 -0.06 -65.47
N GLY A 532 -4.55 0.62 -66.59
CA GLY A 532 -4.00 1.97 -66.66
C GLY A 532 -2.50 2.07 -66.37
N CYS A 533 -1.75 0.97 -66.42
CA CYS A 533 -0.29 0.99 -66.37
C CYS A 533 0.27 1.49 -67.73
N THR A 534 0.12 2.80 -67.96
CA THR A 534 0.43 3.41 -69.26
C THR A 534 1.91 3.34 -69.63
N GLY A 535 2.81 3.28 -68.63
CA GLY A 535 4.26 3.11 -68.84
C GLY A 535 4.71 1.69 -69.13
N LEU A 536 3.82 0.69 -69.00
CA LEU A 536 4.17 -0.71 -69.09
C LEU A 536 4.45 -1.09 -70.57
N THR A 537 5.71 -1.38 -70.86
CA THR A 537 6.17 -1.74 -72.26
C THR A 537 6.27 -3.22 -72.45
N SER A 538 6.54 -3.99 -71.44
CA SER A 538 6.71 -5.45 -71.53
C SER A 538 6.13 -6.21 -70.34
N VAL A 539 5.55 -7.37 -70.62
CA VAL A 539 5.00 -8.31 -69.62
C VAL A 539 5.53 -9.69 -69.94
N THR A 540 6.20 -10.29 -68.96
CA THR A 540 6.57 -11.73 -69.05
C THR A 540 5.61 -12.51 -68.17
N MET A 541 4.87 -13.47 -68.73
CA MET A 541 3.91 -14.31 -67.99
C MET A 541 4.50 -15.68 -67.70
N GLY A 542 4.38 -16.16 -66.47
CA GLY A 542 4.72 -17.51 -66.09
C GLY A 542 3.80 -18.54 -66.71
N ASN A 543 4.31 -19.73 -66.96
CA ASN A 543 3.63 -20.79 -67.68
C ASN A 543 2.44 -21.42 -66.91
N SER A 544 2.35 -21.20 -65.65
CA SER A 544 1.23 -21.71 -64.81
C SER A 544 -0.02 -20.82 -64.82
N VAL A 545 0.04 -19.65 -65.46
CA VAL A 545 -1.15 -18.78 -65.58
C VAL A 545 -2.23 -19.48 -66.41
N THR A 546 -3.38 -19.72 -65.81
CA THR A 546 -4.51 -20.37 -66.46
C THR A 546 -5.62 -19.41 -66.91
N SER A 547 -5.65 -18.21 -66.29
CA SER A 547 -6.68 -17.20 -66.61
C SER A 547 -6.14 -15.78 -66.50
N ILE A 548 -6.59 -14.91 -67.41
CA ILE A 548 -6.35 -13.46 -67.38
C ILE A 548 -7.72 -12.80 -67.07
N GLY A 549 -7.76 -12.05 -65.95
CA GLY A 549 -8.98 -11.39 -65.47
C GLY A 549 -9.52 -10.32 -66.43
N GLY A 550 -10.79 -9.93 -66.23
CA GLY A 550 -11.41 -8.84 -67.01
C GLY A 550 -10.66 -7.54 -66.83
N GLY A 551 -10.37 -6.82 -67.91
CA GLY A 551 -9.64 -5.55 -67.87
C GLY A 551 -8.22 -5.61 -67.29
N ALA A 552 -7.61 -6.81 -67.16
CA ALA A 552 -6.33 -6.98 -66.46
C ALA A 552 -5.22 -6.03 -66.95
N PHE A 553 -5.18 -5.73 -68.26
CA PHE A 553 -4.25 -4.79 -68.91
C PHE A 553 -5.00 -3.66 -69.62
N TYR A 554 -6.25 -3.36 -69.27
CA TYR A 554 -7.03 -2.27 -69.87
C TYR A 554 -6.24 -0.95 -69.82
N GLY A 555 -6.08 -0.29 -70.99
CA GLY A 555 -5.44 1.01 -71.07
C GLY A 555 -3.92 0.97 -70.85
N CYS A 556 -3.26 -0.18 -71.01
CA CYS A 556 -1.79 -0.26 -71.02
C CYS A 556 -1.26 0.24 -72.35
N THR A 557 -1.32 1.56 -72.55
CA THR A 557 -1.00 2.18 -73.86
C THR A 557 0.45 2.04 -74.29
N GLY A 558 1.38 1.83 -73.33
CA GLY A 558 2.82 1.58 -73.62
C GLY A 558 3.14 0.15 -74.05
N LEU A 559 2.20 -0.80 -73.83
CA LEU A 559 2.47 -2.22 -74.11
C LEU A 559 2.63 -2.47 -75.63
N THR A 560 3.81 -2.95 -76.06
CA THR A 560 4.10 -3.11 -77.46
C THR A 560 3.86 -4.54 -77.98
N SER A 561 4.09 -5.52 -77.13
CA SER A 561 3.83 -6.92 -77.45
C SER A 561 3.49 -7.72 -76.20
N ILE A 562 2.72 -8.82 -76.36
CA ILE A 562 2.44 -9.74 -75.27
C ILE A 562 2.41 -11.20 -75.81
N ALA A 563 3.04 -12.09 -75.04
CA ALA A 563 2.91 -13.51 -75.21
C ALA A 563 2.02 -14.09 -74.08
N ILE A 564 0.91 -14.70 -74.46
CA ILE A 564 -0.02 -15.40 -73.59
C ILE A 564 0.36 -16.87 -73.59
N PRO A 565 0.74 -17.45 -72.45
CA PRO A 565 1.22 -18.83 -72.36
C PRO A 565 0.20 -19.87 -72.81
N ASP A 566 0.66 -21.04 -73.23
CA ASP A 566 -0.18 -22.18 -73.63
C ASP A 566 -1.09 -22.70 -72.47
N GLY A 567 -0.72 -22.46 -71.22
CA GLY A 567 -1.53 -22.80 -70.01
C GLY A 567 -2.80 -21.96 -69.83
N VAL A 568 -2.90 -20.79 -70.48
CA VAL A 568 -4.05 -19.90 -70.34
C VAL A 568 -5.25 -20.47 -71.12
N THR A 569 -6.36 -20.68 -70.40
CA THR A 569 -7.60 -21.20 -71.00
C THR A 569 -8.62 -20.11 -71.32
N SER A 570 -8.52 -18.95 -70.58
CA SER A 570 -9.48 -17.85 -70.77
C SER A 570 -8.79 -16.49 -70.74
N ILE A 571 -9.18 -15.60 -71.63
CA ILE A 571 -8.86 -14.18 -71.66
C ILE A 571 -10.12 -13.43 -71.29
N GLY A 572 -10.12 -12.67 -70.20
CA GLY A 572 -11.27 -11.94 -69.67
C GLY A 572 -11.80 -10.84 -70.59
N GLY A 573 -13.02 -10.38 -70.36
CA GLY A 573 -13.59 -9.26 -71.10
C GLY A 573 -12.77 -8.00 -70.93
N ALA A 574 -12.52 -7.22 -72.00
CA ALA A 574 -11.75 -5.99 -71.99
C ALA A 574 -10.28 -6.15 -71.49
N ALA A 575 -9.76 -7.38 -71.43
CA ALA A 575 -8.46 -7.67 -70.82
C ALA A 575 -7.33 -6.80 -71.34
N PHE A 576 -7.29 -6.52 -72.65
CA PHE A 576 -6.28 -5.66 -73.35
C PHE A 576 -6.98 -4.47 -74.05
N ARG A 577 -8.21 -4.13 -73.67
CA ARG A 577 -8.94 -3.01 -74.26
C ARG A 577 -8.14 -1.72 -74.15
N ASP A 578 -8.13 -0.92 -75.23
CA ASP A 578 -7.44 0.36 -75.36
C ASP A 578 -5.91 0.26 -75.13
N CYS A 579 -5.30 -0.90 -75.40
CA CYS A 579 -3.84 -1.05 -75.50
C CYS A 579 -3.36 -0.53 -76.86
N THR A 580 -3.42 0.80 -77.02
CA THR A 580 -3.18 1.45 -78.33
C THR A 580 -1.76 1.20 -78.89
N GLY A 581 -0.74 0.99 -78.03
CA GLY A 581 0.63 0.69 -78.37
C GLY A 581 0.89 -0.77 -78.78
N LEU A 582 -0.10 -1.68 -78.53
CA LEU A 582 0.09 -3.10 -78.78
C LEU A 582 0.13 -3.37 -80.26
N THR A 583 1.28 -3.84 -80.79
CA THR A 583 1.49 -4.12 -82.18
C THR A 583 1.40 -5.61 -82.53
N SER A 584 1.71 -6.47 -81.55
CA SER A 584 1.66 -7.92 -81.74
C SER A 584 1.20 -8.65 -80.51
N VAL A 585 0.46 -9.72 -80.67
CA VAL A 585 0.07 -10.67 -79.62
C VAL A 585 0.34 -12.12 -80.10
N THR A 586 0.96 -12.89 -79.22
CA THR A 586 1.01 -14.34 -79.36
C THR A 586 0.08 -15.01 -78.38
N ILE A 587 -0.88 -15.79 -78.82
CA ILE A 587 -1.91 -16.46 -78.04
C ILE A 587 -1.57 -17.95 -77.96
N GLY A 588 -1.44 -18.49 -76.74
CA GLY A 588 -1.16 -19.89 -76.51
C GLY A 588 -2.28 -20.82 -76.97
N ASN A 589 -1.97 -22.05 -77.32
CA ASN A 589 -2.91 -23.03 -77.89
C ASN A 589 -3.94 -23.56 -76.85
N GLY A 590 -3.76 -23.30 -75.55
CA GLY A 590 -4.74 -23.65 -74.50
C GLY A 590 -5.96 -22.73 -74.40
N VAL A 591 -5.95 -21.57 -75.06
CA VAL A 591 -7.06 -20.61 -75.00
C VAL A 591 -8.30 -21.18 -75.65
N THR A 592 -9.35 -21.28 -74.87
CA THR A 592 -10.70 -21.75 -75.32
C THR A 592 -11.74 -20.62 -75.30
N SER A 593 -11.48 -19.52 -74.65
CA SER A 593 -12.38 -18.36 -74.56
C SER A 593 -11.64 -17.02 -74.58
N ILE A 594 -12.17 -16.08 -75.42
CA ILE A 594 -11.78 -14.67 -75.42
C ILE A 594 -13.01 -13.84 -75.10
N GLY A 595 -12.92 -13.07 -74.04
CA GLY A 595 -14.05 -12.25 -73.52
C GLY A 595 -14.45 -11.11 -74.48
N GLY A 596 -15.64 -10.53 -74.25
CA GLY A 596 -16.10 -9.37 -75.01
C GLY A 596 -15.14 -8.19 -74.91
N SER A 597 -14.91 -7.47 -75.99
CA SER A 597 -13.99 -6.29 -76.04
C SER A 597 -12.55 -6.60 -75.61
N ALA A 598 -12.10 -7.85 -75.62
CA ALA A 598 -10.79 -8.23 -75.08
C ALA A 598 -9.62 -7.44 -75.66
N PHE A 599 -9.67 -7.13 -76.93
CA PHE A 599 -8.68 -6.30 -77.66
C PHE A 599 -9.32 -5.08 -78.36
N ASP A 600 -10.55 -4.68 -77.92
CA ASP A 600 -11.26 -3.51 -78.42
C ASP A 600 -10.38 -2.26 -78.23
N GLY A 601 -10.23 -1.41 -79.25
CA GLY A 601 -9.40 -0.20 -79.17
C GLY A 601 -7.90 -0.43 -79.25
N CYS A 602 -7.40 -1.69 -79.57
CA CYS A 602 -5.99 -1.93 -79.82
C CYS A 602 -5.62 -1.46 -81.22
N THR A 603 -5.62 -0.15 -81.43
CA THR A 603 -5.43 0.46 -82.82
C THR A 603 -4.06 0.21 -83.40
N GLY A 604 -3.07 -0.20 -82.62
CA GLY A 604 -1.72 -0.57 -83.09
C GLY A 604 -1.57 -2.04 -83.48
N LEU A 605 -2.57 -2.94 -83.17
CA LEU A 605 -2.40 -4.37 -83.27
C LEU A 605 -2.56 -4.86 -84.69
N THR A 606 -1.41 -5.07 -85.32
CA THR A 606 -1.26 -5.54 -86.74
C THR A 606 -0.95 -7.02 -86.83
N SER A 607 -0.49 -7.66 -85.78
CA SER A 607 -0.03 -9.07 -85.83
C SER A 607 -0.69 -9.87 -84.67
N ILE A 608 -1.44 -10.91 -84.99
CA ILE A 608 -1.97 -11.88 -84.06
C ILE A 608 -1.48 -13.28 -84.46
N THR A 609 -0.71 -13.91 -83.56
CA THR A 609 -0.27 -15.27 -83.71
C THR A 609 -0.95 -16.19 -82.73
N PHE A 610 -1.41 -17.33 -83.17
CA PHE A 610 -2.00 -18.38 -82.32
C PHE A 610 -1.16 -19.64 -82.38
N ASN A 611 -0.68 -20.14 -81.23
CA ASN A 611 0.22 -21.30 -81.16
C ASN A 611 -0.45 -22.66 -81.48
N GLY A 612 -1.73 -22.65 -81.86
CA GLY A 612 -2.49 -23.85 -82.28
C GLY A 612 -2.89 -23.83 -83.71
N THR A 613 -3.71 -24.82 -84.17
CA THR A 613 -4.22 -24.96 -85.52
C THR A 613 -5.40 -23.99 -85.80
N MET A 614 -5.68 -23.78 -87.10
CA MET A 614 -6.84 -23.01 -87.58
C MET A 614 -8.17 -23.61 -87.03
N ALA A 615 -8.26 -24.93 -86.93
CA ALA A 615 -9.41 -25.59 -86.34
C ALA A 615 -9.60 -25.25 -84.87
N GLN A 616 -8.52 -25.25 -84.07
CA GLN A 616 -8.53 -24.82 -82.64
C GLN A 616 -8.90 -23.35 -82.50
N TRP A 617 -8.34 -22.46 -83.30
CA TRP A 617 -8.66 -21.05 -83.34
C TRP A 617 -10.18 -20.80 -83.57
N ASN A 618 -10.73 -21.52 -84.58
CA ASN A 618 -12.15 -21.41 -84.92
C ASN A 618 -13.08 -21.92 -83.78
N ALA A 619 -12.61 -22.87 -82.97
CA ALA A 619 -13.33 -23.42 -81.85
C ALA A 619 -13.33 -22.50 -80.60
N ILE A 620 -12.42 -21.48 -80.56
CA ILE A 620 -12.39 -20.53 -79.44
C ILE A 620 -13.69 -19.77 -79.41
N SER A 621 -14.36 -19.73 -78.20
CA SER A 621 -15.49 -18.87 -77.97
C SER A 621 -15.01 -17.41 -77.86
N LYS A 622 -15.57 -16.52 -78.69
CA LYS A 622 -15.20 -15.12 -78.75
C LYS A 622 -16.37 -14.25 -78.40
N GLY A 623 -16.21 -13.41 -77.40
CA GLY A 623 -17.23 -12.46 -76.93
C GLY A 623 -17.48 -11.34 -77.95
N ASN A 624 -18.58 -10.60 -77.80
CA ASN A 624 -18.93 -9.45 -78.66
C ASN A 624 -17.79 -8.41 -78.68
N TYR A 625 -17.51 -7.84 -79.85
CA TYR A 625 -16.53 -6.77 -80.02
C TYR A 625 -15.11 -7.12 -79.58
N TRP A 626 -14.75 -8.42 -79.43
CA TRP A 626 -13.45 -8.87 -78.93
C TRP A 626 -12.27 -8.18 -79.58
N LYS A 627 -12.35 -7.77 -80.88
CA LYS A 627 -11.31 -7.11 -81.67
C LYS A 627 -11.77 -5.81 -82.32
N SER A 628 -12.81 -5.09 -81.76
CA SER A 628 -13.26 -3.85 -82.38
C SER A 628 -12.14 -2.81 -82.47
N GLY A 629 -11.96 -2.18 -83.65
CA GLY A 629 -10.89 -1.23 -83.87
C GLY A 629 -9.48 -1.82 -84.01
N VAL A 630 -9.33 -3.14 -84.09
CA VAL A 630 -8.04 -3.85 -84.38
C VAL A 630 -7.75 -3.86 -85.85
N PRO A 631 -6.56 -3.38 -86.27
CA PRO A 631 -6.18 -3.38 -87.70
C PRO A 631 -5.83 -4.74 -88.26
N ALA A 632 -5.41 -5.71 -87.46
CA ALA A 632 -5.12 -7.05 -87.91
C ALA A 632 -6.33 -7.67 -88.61
N THR A 633 -6.11 -8.19 -89.85
CA THR A 633 -7.14 -8.82 -90.69
C THR A 633 -7.07 -10.35 -90.65
N GLU A 634 -6.00 -10.90 -90.14
CA GLU A 634 -5.76 -12.33 -90.07
C GLU A 634 -5.05 -12.75 -88.78
N VAL A 635 -5.28 -14.01 -88.40
CA VAL A 635 -4.53 -14.66 -87.28
C VAL A 635 -3.66 -15.73 -87.92
N VAL A 636 -2.36 -15.70 -87.61
CA VAL A 636 -1.41 -16.69 -88.02
C VAL A 636 -1.44 -17.89 -87.06
N CYS A 637 -1.81 -19.07 -87.60
CA CYS A 637 -1.85 -20.34 -86.90
C CYS A 637 -0.67 -21.23 -87.33
N THR A 638 -0.46 -22.35 -86.65
CA THR A 638 0.60 -23.30 -86.95
C THR A 638 0.45 -23.97 -88.31
N ASP A 639 -0.79 -24.09 -88.85
CA ASP A 639 -1.16 -24.75 -90.08
C ASP A 639 -1.75 -23.79 -91.09
N GLY A 640 -1.67 -22.49 -90.90
CA GLY A 640 -2.18 -21.53 -91.87
C GLY A 640 -2.61 -20.21 -91.27
N LYS A 641 -3.50 -19.48 -91.97
CA LYS A 641 -4.03 -18.18 -91.54
C LYS A 641 -5.57 -18.22 -91.52
N VAL A 642 -6.13 -17.58 -90.57
CA VAL A 642 -7.58 -17.41 -90.44
C VAL A 642 -7.90 -15.90 -90.58
N SER A 643 -8.75 -15.56 -91.56
CA SER A 643 -9.27 -14.18 -91.67
C SER A 643 -10.23 -13.87 -90.48
N ILE A 644 -10.12 -12.66 -89.88
CA ILE A 644 -10.90 -12.24 -88.72
C ILE A 644 -11.56 -10.89 -88.97
#